data_717e9ea2247732764c6c7586202c4932
#
_entry.id   717e9ea2247732764c6c7586202c4932
#
_cell.length_a   1.000
_cell.length_b   1.000
_cell.length_c   1.000
_cell.angle_alpha   90.00
_cell.angle_beta   90.00
_cell.angle_gamma   90.00
#
_symmetry.space_group_name_H-M   'P 1'
#
loop_
_entity.id
_entity.type
_entity.pdbx_description
1 polymer ?
#
loop_
_entity_poly.entity_id
_entity_poly.type
_entity_poly.pdbx_seq_one_letter_code
_entity_poly.pdbx_strand_id
1 'polypeptide(L)'
;MNDSIVLKVAMAQRQSEAGYGRARIDTESRRTLGLDLGDTIEIVGKRSVVAKVFKCSNEDEGKGIICIDGLTRTNAGVSVDENVTVRKCTPALAERVVLAPNIPEGKSIRFENGIEDVFLNGLMGRPLVSNTDIIVPNIALMGNRSTFTVVSTSPSGPVIVAGSTRITIKNGPQESHKVQKRQQGQQTTYDDVGGLDEELKRIREMIELPLKHPELFDRLGIGAPKGVLLYGPPGTGKTLIAEAVANESGAMLFSVRGPEIIGQYYGQSEERLREIFKETAENSPSIVFLDEIDSIAPRRDSVNGEVERRVVAQLLTLMDGLKDRGNVIVIGATNREDAIDPALRRPGRFDREIEIGVPGRKSRSDILEVHLRDMPLTDDVDVESLAGMTNGFVGADLAALCREAAMKCLRRRMKDIDLDRPVPTQVLESMKVSMSDFEEAFADVEPSGMREVLVEIPKVSWKDIGGLDDVRGKIEEVFVSEDGNPAYDRLGIDPGRGILLYGPPGTGKTLIAKAVANESGTNFISVNGPEVASKWMGESERAIRQIFKRAKQMAPCIIFFDEIDSIAPIRGDTDGSAWERVVAQLLTSMDGVEGLRNVTVMAATNRPDMIDPALLRPGRFDRLVLVGKPDHGSRLGILKVHTRRMPLDGVDLDRIASMTDGYVGADLAAICREAGLCAYREDPKAEHVLMRHFLEAVDNIPPSVDAATFERYESMSRDIGKRRTSWDRVPFYG
;
A
#
# COMPACT_ATOMS: atom_id res chain seq x y z
N MET A 1 -24.95 41.54 2.49
CA MET A 1 -23.94 40.48 2.69
C MET A 1 -24.32 39.77 3.97
N ASN A 2 -24.41 38.45 3.96
CA ASN A 2 -24.70 37.72 5.20
C ASN A 2 -23.44 37.71 6.04
N ASP A 3 -23.54 38.11 7.33
CA ASP A 3 -22.40 38.18 8.24
C ASP A 3 -21.87 36.75 8.60
N SER A 4 -22.63 35.70 8.30
CA SER A 4 -22.26 34.31 8.57
C SER A 4 -22.97 33.35 7.61
N ILE A 5 -22.37 32.19 7.37
CA ILE A 5 -22.92 31.08 6.58
C ILE A 5 -22.70 29.76 7.34
N VAL A 6 -23.62 28.83 7.16
CA VAL A 6 -23.46 27.48 7.71
C VAL A 6 -22.92 26.56 6.60
N LEU A 7 -21.79 25.92 6.86
CA LEU A 7 -21.12 25.00 5.96
C LEU A 7 -20.93 23.63 6.61
N LYS A 8 -20.95 22.59 5.79
CA LYS A 8 -20.70 21.22 6.26
C LYS A 8 -19.18 20.94 6.26
N VAL A 9 -18.66 20.39 7.34
CA VAL A 9 -17.23 20.10 7.49
C VAL A 9 -16.82 18.89 6.64
N ALA A 10 -15.76 19.03 5.87
CA ALA A 10 -15.09 17.98 5.10
C ALA A 10 -13.61 17.84 5.51
N MET A 11 -12.99 16.73 5.13
CA MET A 11 -11.56 16.51 5.36
C MET A 11 -10.70 17.49 4.56
N ALA A 12 -9.44 17.67 4.97
CA ALA A 12 -8.47 18.45 4.21
C ALA A 12 -8.22 17.79 2.85
N GLN A 13 -8.23 18.59 1.77
CA GLN A 13 -8.05 18.10 0.40
C GLN A 13 -6.61 17.69 0.08
N ARG A 14 -5.66 18.26 0.83
CA ARG A 14 -4.23 17.94 0.71
C ARG A 14 -3.68 17.65 2.08
N GLN A 15 -3.18 16.45 2.25
CA GLN A 15 -2.59 16.02 3.51
C GLN A 15 -1.36 16.84 3.90
N SER A 16 -0.62 17.35 2.92
CA SER A 16 0.54 18.25 3.12
C SER A 16 0.19 19.58 3.80
N GLU A 17 -1.08 19.97 3.86
CA GLU A 17 -1.53 21.24 4.45
C GLU A 17 -2.06 21.10 5.89
N ALA A 18 -2.13 19.86 6.43
CA ALA A 18 -2.65 19.60 7.76
C ALA A 18 -1.75 20.21 8.86
N GLY A 19 -2.39 20.90 9.82
CA GLY A 19 -1.72 21.58 10.93
C GLY A 19 -1.35 23.04 10.66
N TYR A 20 -1.58 23.56 9.46
CA TYR A 20 -1.22 24.94 9.10
C TYR A 20 -2.36 25.97 9.27
N GLY A 21 -3.54 25.57 9.75
CA GLY A 21 -4.69 26.45 9.96
C GLY A 21 -5.26 27.01 8.65
N ARG A 22 -5.41 26.13 7.64
CA ARG A 22 -5.97 26.44 6.34
C ARG A 22 -7.40 25.91 6.24
N ALA A 23 -8.29 26.72 5.65
CA ALA A 23 -9.66 26.33 5.35
C ALA A 23 -9.92 26.54 3.88
N ARG A 24 -10.45 25.51 3.19
CA ARG A 24 -10.81 25.61 1.78
C ARG A 24 -12.32 25.68 1.65
N ILE A 25 -12.79 26.70 0.93
CA ILE A 25 -14.21 27.02 0.78
C ILE A 25 -14.49 27.28 -0.70
N ASP A 26 -15.68 26.87 -1.16
CA ASP A 26 -16.13 27.09 -2.53
C ASP A 26 -16.30 28.56 -2.90
N THR A 27 -16.32 28.84 -4.20
CA THR A 27 -16.35 30.19 -4.71
C THR A 27 -17.67 30.93 -4.38
N GLU A 28 -18.79 30.22 -4.34
CA GLU A 28 -20.11 30.76 -4.03
C GLU A 28 -20.20 31.20 -2.57
N SER A 29 -19.79 30.32 -1.64
CA SER A 29 -19.75 30.62 -0.20
C SER A 29 -18.80 31.76 0.12
N ARG A 30 -17.63 31.83 -0.55
CA ARG A 30 -16.71 32.98 -0.41
C ARG A 30 -17.32 34.29 -0.85
N ARG A 31 -18.02 34.32 -2.00
CA ARG A 31 -18.69 35.51 -2.49
C ARG A 31 -19.79 35.98 -1.54
N THR A 32 -20.57 35.05 -0.98
CA THR A 32 -21.64 35.35 -0.03
C THR A 32 -21.11 36.04 1.23
N LEU A 33 -19.92 35.60 1.73
CA LEU A 33 -19.25 36.21 2.89
C LEU A 33 -18.34 37.41 2.53
N GLY A 34 -18.17 37.75 1.26
CA GLY A 34 -17.25 38.81 0.80
C GLY A 34 -15.79 38.52 1.17
N LEU A 35 -15.33 37.28 0.93
CA LEU A 35 -13.99 36.81 1.28
C LEU A 35 -13.10 36.73 0.04
N ASP A 36 -11.89 37.25 0.16
CA ASP A 36 -10.79 37.02 -0.77
C ASP A 36 -9.89 35.87 -0.34
N LEU A 37 -9.08 35.34 -1.26
CA LEU A 37 -8.09 34.30 -0.93
C LEU A 37 -7.03 34.88 0.01
N GLY A 38 -6.77 34.18 1.12
CA GLY A 38 -5.85 34.62 2.17
C GLY A 38 -6.52 35.41 3.32
N ASP A 39 -7.81 35.79 3.18
CA ASP A 39 -8.57 36.36 4.27
C ASP A 39 -8.67 35.38 5.44
N THR A 40 -8.87 35.93 6.64
CA THR A 40 -9.09 35.14 7.85
C THR A 40 -10.57 34.96 8.12
N ILE A 41 -10.96 33.75 8.46
CA ILE A 41 -12.30 33.40 8.89
C ILE A 41 -12.28 32.88 10.33
N GLU A 42 -13.39 33.04 11.00
CA GLU A 42 -13.68 32.39 12.25
C GLU A 42 -14.69 31.28 12.00
N ILE A 43 -14.33 30.08 12.45
CA ILE A 43 -15.13 28.86 12.38
C ILE A 43 -15.67 28.60 13.76
N VAL A 44 -16.98 28.64 13.90
CA VAL A 44 -17.70 28.47 15.19
C VAL A 44 -18.36 27.10 15.18
N GLY A 45 -17.77 26.17 15.91
CA GLY A 45 -18.33 24.87 16.27
C GLY A 45 -18.74 24.88 17.76
N LYS A 46 -18.35 23.85 18.51
CA LYS A 46 -18.43 23.83 19.97
C LYS A 46 -17.48 24.87 20.62
N ARG A 47 -16.40 25.19 19.90
CA ARG A 47 -15.45 26.25 20.21
C ARG A 47 -15.20 27.07 18.97
N SER A 48 -14.62 28.25 19.15
CA SER A 48 -14.25 29.12 18.01
C SER A 48 -12.78 28.96 17.67
N VAL A 49 -12.48 28.84 16.38
CA VAL A 49 -11.12 28.73 15.83
C VAL A 49 -10.98 29.62 14.60
N VAL A 50 -9.76 30.06 14.30
CA VAL A 50 -9.48 30.92 13.13
C VAL A 50 -8.63 30.18 12.12
N ALA A 51 -8.90 30.43 10.83
CA ALA A 51 -8.17 29.82 9.73
C ALA A 51 -8.06 30.79 8.54
N LYS A 52 -7.06 30.57 7.66
CA LYS A 52 -6.94 31.28 6.38
C LYS A 52 -7.73 30.61 5.29
N VAL A 53 -8.35 31.40 4.42
CA VAL A 53 -9.20 30.93 3.31
C VAL A 53 -8.37 30.63 2.08
N PHE A 54 -8.59 29.43 1.52
CA PHE A 54 -8.05 28.98 0.25
C PHE A 54 -9.15 28.47 -0.67
N LYS A 55 -8.86 28.33 -1.95
CA LYS A 55 -9.80 27.79 -2.94
C LYS A 55 -9.93 26.27 -2.73
N CYS A 56 -11.16 25.73 -2.79
CA CYS A 56 -11.41 24.28 -2.79
C CYS A 56 -11.08 23.66 -4.16
N SER A 57 -11.08 22.33 -4.25
CA SER A 57 -10.93 21.62 -5.51
C SER A 57 -12.13 21.85 -6.44
N ASN A 58 -11.96 21.60 -7.74
CA ASN A 58 -13.06 21.73 -8.69
C ASN A 58 -14.19 20.73 -8.42
N GLU A 59 -13.89 19.61 -7.81
CA GLU A 59 -14.86 18.57 -7.44
C GLU A 59 -15.79 18.99 -6.29
N ASP A 60 -15.35 19.90 -5.44
CA ASP A 60 -16.07 20.36 -4.25
C ASP A 60 -16.74 21.72 -4.43
N GLU A 61 -16.59 22.33 -5.59
CA GLU A 61 -17.26 23.59 -5.92
C GLU A 61 -18.79 23.44 -5.87
N GLY A 62 -19.47 24.35 -5.15
CA GLY A 62 -20.93 24.41 -5.05
C GLY A 62 -21.56 23.39 -4.09
N LYS A 63 -20.77 22.60 -3.36
CA LYS A 63 -21.32 21.61 -2.39
C LYS A 63 -21.68 22.22 -1.03
N GLY A 64 -21.35 23.48 -0.74
CA GLY A 64 -21.58 24.12 0.56
C GLY A 64 -20.76 23.50 1.68
N ILE A 65 -19.54 23.10 1.40
CA ILE A 65 -18.63 22.45 2.37
C ILE A 65 -17.43 23.34 2.70
N ILE A 66 -16.85 23.10 3.87
CA ILE A 66 -15.58 23.65 4.32
C ILE A 66 -14.60 22.52 4.60
N CYS A 67 -13.47 22.48 3.89
CA CYS A 67 -12.43 21.49 4.11
C CYS A 67 -11.42 22.05 5.11
N ILE A 68 -11.30 21.40 6.27
CA ILE A 68 -10.38 21.76 7.36
C ILE A 68 -9.67 20.50 7.89
N ASP A 69 -8.44 20.71 8.38
CA ASP A 69 -7.61 19.64 8.91
C ASP A 69 -8.09 19.10 10.27
N GLY A 70 -7.60 17.92 10.68
CA GLY A 70 -7.98 17.26 11.92
C GLY A 70 -7.68 18.10 13.16
N LEU A 71 -6.56 18.83 13.19
CA LEU A 71 -6.21 19.71 14.30
C LEU A 71 -7.20 20.88 14.44
N THR A 72 -7.56 21.49 13.30
CA THR A 72 -8.56 22.56 13.26
C THR A 72 -9.95 22.03 13.67
N ARG A 73 -10.33 20.80 13.24
CA ARG A 73 -11.57 20.15 13.70
C ARG A 73 -11.57 19.90 15.19
N THR A 74 -10.48 19.35 15.73
CA THR A 74 -10.33 19.11 17.18
C THR A 74 -10.40 20.41 17.99
N ASN A 75 -9.76 21.47 17.52
CA ASN A 75 -9.82 22.78 18.14
C ASN A 75 -11.23 23.38 18.13
N ALA A 76 -11.97 23.24 17.02
CA ALA A 76 -13.35 23.69 16.90
C ALA A 76 -14.35 22.77 17.65
N GLY A 77 -13.92 21.56 18.03
CA GLY A 77 -14.77 20.56 18.66
C GLY A 77 -15.83 20.01 17.71
N VAL A 78 -15.49 19.84 16.43
CA VAL A 78 -16.37 19.35 15.37
C VAL A 78 -15.74 18.18 14.62
N SER A 79 -16.61 17.37 14.05
CA SER A 79 -16.22 16.21 13.24
C SER A 79 -16.54 16.43 11.76
N VAL A 80 -16.03 15.54 10.92
CA VAL A 80 -16.40 15.55 9.50
C VAL A 80 -17.90 15.30 9.37
N ASP A 81 -18.54 15.95 8.39
CA ASP A 81 -19.98 15.96 8.15
C ASP A 81 -20.85 16.77 9.14
N GLU A 82 -20.28 17.33 10.21
CA GLU A 82 -20.99 18.27 11.08
C GLU A 82 -21.09 19.67 10.45
N ASN A 83 -22.10 20.45 10.85
CA ASN A 83 -22.27 21.81 10.39
C ASN A 83 -21.52 22.80 11.29
N VAL A 84 -20.86 23.77 10.68
CA VAL A 84 -20.19 24.87 11.37
C VAL A 84 -20.66 26.21 10.82
N THR A 85 -20.68 27.22 11.69
CA THR A 85 -20.94 28.59 11.28
C THR A 85 -19.63 29.28 10.97
N VAL A 86 -19.52 29.81 9.75
CA VAL A 86 -18.32 30.51 9.27
C VAL A 86 -18.65 31.99 9.11
N ARG A 87 -17.76 32.85 9.63
CA ARG A 87 -17.89 34.31 9.48
C ARG A 87 -16.55 34.95 9.15
N LYS A 88 -16.58 36.09 8.48
CA LYS A 88 -15.38 36.89 8.20
C LYS A 88 -14.80 37.41 9.51
N CYS A 89 -13.48 37.30 9.68
CA CYS A 89 -12.75 37.78 10.84
C CYS A 89 -11.61 38.71 10.39
N THR A 90 -11.47 39.83 11.08
CA THR A 90 -10.33 40.74 10.92
C THR A 90 -9.45 40.65 12.15
N PRO A 91 -8.41 39.77 12.16
CA PRO A 91 -7.56 39.61 13.32
C PRO A 91 -6.69 40.84 13.56
N ALA A 92 -6.46 41.19 14.83
CA ALA A 92 -5.52 42.23 15.22
C ALA A 92 -4.07 41.75 15.05
N LEU A 93 -3.09 42.63 14.86
CA LEU A 93 -1.68 42.25 14.90
C LEU A 93 -1.30 41.83 16.32
N ALA A 94 -0.63 40.65 16.42
CA ALA A 94 -0.18 40.11 17.69
C ALA A 94 1.04 40.90 18.19
N GLU A 95 0.94 41.44 19.40
CA GLU A 95 2.07 42.02 20.10
C GLU A 95 2.86 40.94 20.86
N ARG A 96 2.14 40.02 21.50
CA ARG A 96 2.73 38.92 22.27
C ARG A 96 1.87 37.65 22.13
N VAL A 97 2.57 36.52 21.93
CA VAL A 97 1.96 35.18 21.96
C VAL A 97 2.73 34.30 22.95
N VAL A 98 2.00 33.64 23.86
CA VAL A 98 2.57 32.72 24.83
C VAL A 98 2.17 31.29 24.43
N LEU A 99 3.18 30.44 24.23
CA LEU A 99 3.03 29.05 23.83
C LEU A 99 3.48 28.11 24.95
N ALA A 100 2.81 26.98 25.11
CA ALA A 100 3.22 25.91 25.99
C ALA A 100 3.31 24.59 25.21
N PRO A 101 4.38 23.79 25.39
CA PRO A 101 4.48 22.49 24.73
C PRO A 101 3.45 21.52 25.32
N ASN A 102 2.86 20.70 24.47
CA ASN A 102 1.91 19.67 24.89
C ASN A 102 2.70 18.38 25.20
N ILE A 103 3.26 18.32 26.43
CA ILE A 103 4.09 17.23 26.92
C ILE A 103 3.48 16.59 28.16
N PRO A 104 3.81 15.31 28.49
CA PRO A 104 3.34 14.64 29.72
C PRO A 104 3.66 15.41 30.99
N GLU A 105 2.75 15.36 31.98
CA GLU A 105 2.97 15.92 33.30
C GLU A 105 4.28 15.38 33.90
N GLY A 106 5.07 16.27 34.49
CA GLY A 106 6.36 15.94 35.09
C GLY A 106 7.57 16.01 34.17
N LYS A 107 7.37 16.21 32.84
CA LYS A 107 8.47 16.50 31.92
C LYS A 107 8.55 18.00 31.65
N SER A 108 9.77 18.52 31.58
CA SER A 108 10.05 19.90 31.16
C SER A 108 11.08 19.90 30.06
N ILE A 109 10.89 20.77 29.08
CA ILE A 109 11.83 20.97 27.98
C ILE A 109 12.49 22.33 28.21
N ARG A 110 13.81 22.36 28.19
CA ARG A 110 14.56 23.62 28.14
C ARG A 110 14.87 23.95 26.71
N PHE A 111 14.38 25.06 26.25
CA PHE A 111 14.70 25.58 24.93
C PHE A 111 15.94 26.47 25.02
N GLU A 112 16.83 26.36 24.04
CA GLU A 112 18.00 27.23 23.95
C GLU A 112 17.61 28.64 23.51
N ASN A 113 18.48 29.62 23.83
CA ASN A 113 18.27 31.00 23.41
C ASN A 113 18.29 31.11 21.87
N GLY A 114 17.33 31.80 21.28
CA GLY A 114 17.21 31.96 19.83
C GLY A 114 16.16 31.07 19.17
N ILE A 115 15.58 30.09 19.88
CA ILE A 115 14.50 29.27 19.33
C ILE A 115 13.23 30.09 19.06
N GLU A 116 13.06 31.22 19.76
CA GLU A 116 11.94 32.13 19.60
C GLU A 116 11.83 32.66 18.17
N ASP A 117 12.96 32.88 17.49
CA ASP A 117 13.00 33.33 16.10
C ASP A 117 12.56 32.23 15.12
N VAL A 118 12.88 30.98 15.40
CA VAL A 118 12.41 29.83 14.61
C VAL A 118 10.88 29.69 14.73
N PHE A 119 10.33 29.86 15.94
CA PHE A 119 8.89 29.88 16.14
C PHE A 119 8.23 31.07 15.43
N LEU A 120 8.83 32.24 15.48
CA LEU A 120 8.34 33.43 14.83
C LEU A 120 8.25 33.21 13.31
N ASN A 121 9.32 32.71 12.72
CA ASN A 121 9.39 32.42 11.27
C ASN A 121 8.35 31.35 10.87
N GLY A 122 8.22 30.27 11.65
CA GLY A 122 7.26 29.20 11.37
C GLY A 122 5.79 29.62 11.52
N LEU A 123 5.50 30.65 12.32
CA LEU A 123 4.14 31.14 12.57
C LEU A 123 3.83 32.46 11.84
N MET A 124 4.76 33.01 11.07
CA MET A 124 4.61 34.29 10.38
C MET A 124 3.33 34.32 9.53
N GLY A 125 2.52 35.34 9.72
CA GLY A 125 1.27 35.55 9.01
C GLY A 125 0.16 34.56 9.32
N ARG A 126 0.30 33.69 10.32
CA ARG A 126 -0.71 32.72 10.74
C ARG A 126 -1.69 33.36 11.72
N PRO A 127 -3.01 33.17 11.56
CA PRO A 127 -3.99 33.60 12.54
C PRO A 127 -4.02 32.63 13.73
N LEU A 128 -4.06 33.15 14.94
CA LEU A 128 -4.07 32.41 16.19
C LEU A 128 -5.17 32.91 17.13
N VAL A 129 -5.66 32.00 17.98
CA VAL A 129 -6.57 32.34 19.08
C VAL A 129 -6.15 31.55 20.33
N SER A 130 -6.41 32.12 21.51
CA SER A 130 -6.06 31.45 22.80
C SER A 130 -6.81 30.13 22.97
N ASN A 131 -6.22 29.20 23.70
CA ASN A 131 -6.73 27.84 23.99
C ASN A 131 -6.92 26.96 22.72
N THR A 132 -6.10 27.17 21.70
CA THR A 132 -6.02 26.29 20.52
C THR A 132 -4.66 25.62 20.44
N ASP A 133 -4.66 24.40 19.97
CA ASP A 133 -3.43 23.66 19.70
C ASP A 133 -2.95 23.95 18.29
N ILE A 134 -1.65 24.15 18.15
CA ILE A 134 -1.00 24.47 16.88
C ILE A 134 0.24 23.60 16.66
N ILE A 135 0.58 23.36 15.41
CA ILE A 135 1.85 22.76 15.01
C ILE A 135 2.74 23.89 14.47
N VAL A 136 3.99 23.93 14.90
CA VAL A 136 4.98 24.87 14.39
C VAL A 136 5.86 24.13 13.40
N PRO A 137 5.93 24.59 12.13
CA PRO A 137 6.76 23.96 11.11
C PRO A 137 8.24 23.89 11.54
N ASN A 138 8.94 22.86 11.12
CA ASN A 138 10.36 22.65 11.37
C ASN A 138 10.77 22.47 12.85
N ILE A 139 9.80 22.26 13.77
CA ILE A 139 10.07 21.95 15.16
C ILE A 139 9.54 20.58 15.49
N ALA A 140 10.43 19.62 15.65
CA ALA A 140 10.15 18.29 16.14
C ALA A 140 10.78 18.10 17.53
N LEU A 141 9.99 17.71 18.52
CA LEU A 141 10.48 17.35 19.84
C LEU A 141 10.59 15.81 19.92
N MET A 142 11.77 15.29 20.19
CA MET A 142 12.04 13.85 20.28
C MET A 142 11.70 13.05 18.98
N GLY A 143 11.88 13.67 17.81
CA GLY A 143 11.63 13.03 16.52
C GLY A 143 10.17 12.96 16.07
N ASN A 144 9.25 13.56 16.85
CA ASN A 144 7.82 13.59 16.55
C ASN A 144 7.30 15.02 16.45
N ARG A 145 6.24 15.21 15.65
CA ARG A 145 5.47 16.46 15.63
C ARG A 145 4.98 16.77 17.02
N SER A 146 5.38 17.93 17.56
CA SER A 146 4.89 18.39 18.85
C SER A 146 3.87 19.49 18.63
N THR A 147 2.70 19.31 19.22
CA THR A 147 1.68 20.35 19.30
C THR A 147 2.03 21.33 20.44
N PHE A 148 1.75 22.59 20.21
CA PHE A 148 1.88 23.65 21.19
C PHE A 148 0.52 24.26 21.42
N THR A 149 0.16 24.49 22.68
CA THR A 149 -1.07 25.18 23.02
C THR A 149 -0.81 26.68 23.10
N VAL A 150 -1.63 27.48 22.42
CA VAL A 150 -1.64 28.94 22.54
C VAL A 150 -2.27 29.31 23.88
N VAL A 151 -1.43 29.63 24.86
CA VAL A 151 -1.88 29.95 26.25
C VAL A 151 -2.60 31.28 26.30
N SER A 152 -2.01 32.31 25.69
CA SER A 152 -2.59 33.67 25.67
C SER A 152 -2.04 34.46 24.49
N THR A 153 -2.85 35.40 24.01
CA THR A 153 -2.53 36.35 22.95
C THR A 153 -2.73 37.77 23.46
N SER A 154 -1.88 38.71 23.01
CA SER A 154 -2.05 40.15 23.23
C SER A 154 -2.10 40.86 21.86
N PRO A 155 -3.19 41.55 21.53
CA PRO A 155 -4.45 41.67 22.27
C PRO A 155 -5.22 40.35 22.40
N SER A 156 -6.19 40.32 23.33
CA SER A 156 -7.04 39.13 23.52
C SER A 156 -7.99 38.95 22.36
N GLY A 157 -8.18 37.71 21.88
CA GLY A 157 -9.02 37.34 20.75
C GLY A 157 -8.21 36.87 19.53
N PRO A 158 -8.82 36.84 18.32
CA PRO A 158 -8.14 36.48 17.11
C PRO A 158 -6.99 37.45 16.78
N VAL A 159 -5.77 36.91 16.61
CA VAL A 159 -4.59 37.70 16.28
C VAL A 159 -3.84 37.08 15.10
N ILE A 160 -3.08 37.88 14.34
CA ILE A 160 -2.18 37.41 13.29
C ILE A 160 -0.73 37.68 13.68
N VAL A 161 0.13 36.69 13.55
CA VAL A 161 1.56 36.81 13.88
C VAL A 161 2.27 37.66 12.82
N ALA A 162 3.01 38.68 13.26
CA ALA A 162 3.80 39.58 12.44
C ALA A 162 5.26 39.56 12.85
N GLY A 163 6.17 40.11 12.05
CA GLY A 163 7.59 40.19 12.38
C GLY A 163 7.93 40.94 13.68
N SER A 164 7.00 41.78 14.18
CA SER A 164 7.13 42.50 15.47
C SER A 164 6.58 41.73 16.66
N THR A 165 5.96 40.56 16.45
CA THR A 165 5.30 39.77 17.50
C THR A 165 6.37 39.13 18.41
N ARG A 166 6.22 39.30 19.72
CA ARG A 166 7.06 38.65 20.73
C ARG A 166 6.51 37.28 21.07
N ILE A 167 7.24 36.21 20.76
CA ILE A 167 6.88 34.86 21.16
C ILE A 167 7.54 34.54 22.50
N THR A 168 6.79 33.92 23.40
CA THR A 168 7.29 33.46 24.72
C THR A 168 6.88 31.99 24.89
N ILE A 169 7.84 31.12 25.14
CA ILE A 169 7.61 29.66 25.25
C ILE A 169 7.74 29.30 26.75
N LYS A 170 6.75 28.57 27.27
CA LYS A 170 6.81 27.99 28.61
C LYS A 170 7.60 26.69 28.60
N ASN A 171 8.37 26.41 29.64
CA ASN A 171 9.21 25.23 29.79
C ASN A 171 8.44 23.95 30.19
N GLY A 172 7.18 24.07 30.53
CA GLY A 172 6.30 22.97 31.01
C GLY A 172 4.92 23.04 30.41
N PRO A 173 4.11 21.95 30.57
CA PRO A 173 2.74 21.93 30.13
C PRO A 173 1.92 22.98 30.89
N GLN A 174 0.85 23.47 30.26
CA GLN A 174 -0.12 24.30 30.96
C GLN A 174 -0.93 23.41 31.87
N GLU A 175 -1.16 23.83 33.15
CA GLU A 175 -2.21 23.29 33.99
C GLU A 175 -3.56 23.68 33.36
N SER A 176 -4.00 22.95 32.37
CA SER A 176 -5.30 23.17 31.74
C SER A 176 -6.38 22.50 32.58
N HIS A 177 -7.50 23.18 32.72
CA HIS A 177 -8.73 22.70 33.31
C HIS A 177 -8.95 21.22 33.07
N LYS A 178 -9.26 20.48 34.14
CA LYS A 178 -9.64 19.06 34.19
C LYS A 178 -10.58 18.67 33.05
N VAL A 179 -10.01 18.45 31.88
CA VAL A 179 -10.63 17.63 30.86
C VAL A 179 -9.97 16.27 31.02
N GLN A 180 -10.77 15.31 31.45
CA GLN A 180 -10.54 13.88 31.62
C GLN A 180 -9.20 13.36 31.09
N LYS A 181 -8.48 12.58 31.91
CA LYS A 181 -7.26 11.85 31.59
C LYS A 181 -7.34 11.20 30.17
N ARG A 182 -7.04 11.96 29.14
CA ARG A 182 -6.66 11.39 27.87
C ARG A 182 -5.23 10.90 28.07
N GLN A 183 -5.00 9.62 27.90
CA GLN A 183 -3.65 9.10 27.78
C GLN A 183 -2.96 9.88 26.66
N GLN A 184 -1.90 10.61 27.04
CA GLN A 184 -1.15 11.48 26.15
C GLN A 184 -0.30 10.64 25.20
N GLY A 185 -0.93 10.17 24.11
CA GLY A 185 -0.29 9.70 22.89
C GLY A 185 -0.44 10.77 21.81
N GLN A 186 0.37 10.73 20.78
CA GLN A 186 0.20 11.51 19.56
C GLN A 186 -1.27 11.51 19.15
N GLN A 187 -1.84 12.68 18.88
CA GLN A 187 -3.22 12.78 18.38
C GLN A 187 -3.21 12.44 16.88
N THR A 188 -3.15 11.16 16.55
CA THR A 188 -3.32 10.67 15.19
C THR A 188 -4.71 11.04 14.69
N THR A 189 -4.80 11.69 13.55
CA THR A 189 -6.05 12.07 12.88
C THR A 189 -6.20 11.33 11.56
N TYR A 190 -7.35 11.43 10.91
CA TYR A 190 -7.51 10.86 9.56
C TYR A 190 -6.54 11.44 8.54
N ASP A 191 -6.08 12.68 8.75
CA ASP A 191 -5.10 13.33 7.86
C ASP A 191 -3.69 12.71 7.97
N ASP A 192 -3.44 11.88 8.97
CA ASP A 192 -2.19 11.15 9.16
C ASP A 192 -2.25 9.72 8.57
N VAL A 193 -3.40 9.35 8.00
CA VAL A 193 -3.64 8.07 7.34
C VAL A 193 -3.74 8.32 5.84
N GLY A 194 -2.70 7.98 5.09
CA GLY A 194 -2.67 8.15 3.64
C GLY A 194 -3.18 6.91 2.89
N GLY A 195 -3.87 7.13 1.76
CA GLY A 195 -4.17 6.12 0.76
C GLY A 195 -5.18 5.03 1.15
N LEU A 196 -6.00 5.29 2.19
CA LEU A 196 -7.04 4.37 2.69
C LEU A 196 -8.43 5.04 2.76
N ASP A 197 -8.75 5.91 1.80
CA ASP A 197 -9.96 6.73 1.83
C ASP A 197 -11.26 5.89 1.85
N GLU A 198 -11.32 4.83 1.04
CA GLU A 198 -12.48 3.92 0.97
C GLU A 198 -12.65 3.12 2.27
N GLU A 199 -11.55 2.61 2.83
CA GLU A 199 -11.52 1.88 4.07
C GLU A 199 -11.91 2.79 5.24
N LEU A 200 -11.36 4.00 5.31
CA LEU A 200 -11.72 4.99 6.32
C LEU A 200 -13.20 5.36 6.25
N LYS A 201 -13.76 5.52 5.06
CA LYS A 201 -15.19 5.79 4.90
C LYS A 201 -16.04 4.67 5.48
N ARG A 202 -15.72 3.40 5.15
CA ARG A 202 -16.42 2.23 5.71
C ARG A 202 -16.27 2.15 7.23
N ILE A 203 -15.08 2.41 7.76
CA ILE A 203 -14.81 2.39 9.20
C ILE A 203 -15.60 3.47 9.91
N ARG A 204 -15.67 4.68 9.36
CA ARG A 204 -16.48 5.78 9.91
C ARG A 204 -17.96 5.41 10.01
N GLU A 205 -18.52 4.82 8.94
CA GLU A 205 -19.91 4.36 8.93
C GLU A 205 -20.18 3.26 9.98
N MET A 206 -19.20 2.38 10.23
CA MET A 206 -19.35 1.24 11.13
C MET A 206 -19.00 1.52 12.59
N ILE A 207 -18.15 2.49 12.86
CA ILE A 207 -17.65 2.78 14.21
C ILE A 207 -18.07 4.17 14.68
N GLU A 208 -17.75 5.21 13.90
CA GLU A 208 -18.00 6.59 14.32
C GLU A 208 -19.48 6.92 14.40
N LEU A 209 -20.25 6.52 13.38
CA LEU A 209 -21.68 6.78 13.31
C LEU A 209 -22.47 6.13 14.47
N PRO A 210 -22.26 4.83 14.81
CA PRO A 210 -22.91 4.23 15.98
C PRO A 210 -22.54 4.85 17.32
N LEU A 211 -21.28 5.30 17.48
CA LEU A 211 -20.82 5.93 18.70
C LEU A 211 -21.41 7.33 18.90
N LYS A 212 -21.59 8.10 17.82
CA LYS A 212 -22.10 9.47 17.86
C LYS A 212 -23.63 9.55 17.80
N HIS A 213 -24.25 8.67 17.03
CA HIS A 213 -25.66 8.70 16.70
C HIS A 213 -26.33 7.32 16.87
N PRO A 214 -26.33 6.74 18.07
CA PRO A 214 -26.97 5.44 18.34
C PRO A 214 -28.46 5.47 18.03
N GLU A 215 -29.11 6.63 18.20
CA GLU A 215 -30.54 6.85 17.93
C GLU A 215 -30.97 6.56 16.48
N LEU A 216 -30.04 6.65 15.51
CA LEU A 216 -30.34 6.31 14.12
C LEU A 216 -30.53 4.80 13.94
N PHE A 217 -29.71 4.02 14.64
CA PHE A 217 -29.76 2.56 14.59
C PHE A 217 -30.99 2.03 15.31
N ASP A 218 -31.31 2.61 16.47
CA ASP A 218 -32.51 2.27 17.24
C ASP A 218 -33.80 2.55 16.42
N ARG A 219 -33.85 3.70 15.74
CA ARG A 219 -34.98 4.09 14.90
C ARG A 219 -35.19 3.17 13.70
N LEU A 220 -34.10 2.66 13.12
CA LEU A 220 -34.14 1.74 11.98
C LEU A 220 -34.36 0.28 12.43
N GLY A 221 -34.32 0.00 13.75
CA GLY A 221 -34.44 -1.35 14.29
C GLY A 221 -33.26 -2.27 13.92
N ILE A 222 -32.09 -1.69 13.59
CA ILE A 222 -30.88 -2.42 13.27
C ILE A 222 -29.88 -2.32 14.42
N GLY A 223 -29.33 -3.46 14.83
CA GLY A 223 -28.27 -3.45 15.87
C GLY A 223 -27.01 -2.78 15.36
N ALA A 224 -26.47 -1.81 16.12
CA ALA A 224 -25.15 -1.24 15.82
C ALA A 224 -24.07 -2.32 15.85
N PRO A 225 -23.09 -2.29 14.91
CA PRO A 225 -21.95 -3.20 14.93
C PRO A 225 -21.18 -3.09 16.25
N LYS A 226 -20.79 -4.22 16.84
CA LYS A 226 -20.08 -4.27 18.12
C LYS A 226 -18.60 -4.56 17.99
N GLY A 227 -18.24 -5.20 16.91
CA GLY A 227 -16.88 -5.55 16.61
C GLY A 227 -16.53 -5.40 15.14
N VAL A 228 -15.38 -4.81 14.88
CA VAL A 228 -14.78 -4.67 13.54
C VAL A 228 -13.43 -5.36 13.56
N LEU A 229 -13.20 -6.27 12.61
CA LEU A 229 -11.93 -6.94 12.43
C LEU A 229 -11.16 -6.30 11.27
N LEU A 230 -10.00 -5.72 11.56
CA LEU A 230 -9.06 -5.24 10.56
C LEU A 230 -8.03 -6.34 10.26
N TYR A 231 -7.90 -6.74 9.01
CA TYR A 231 -6.93 -7.76 8.65
C TYR A 231 -6.14 -7.37 7.40
N GLY A 232 -4.94 -7.91 7.24
CA GLY A 232 -4.06 -7.66 6.11
C GLY A 232 -2.59 -7.75 6.47
N PRO A 233 -1.67 -7.51 5.52
CA PRO A 233 -0.23 -7.60 5.75
C PRO A 233 0.27 -6.70 6.89
N PRO A 234 1.39 -7.05 7.54
CA PRO A 234 1.99 -6.19 8.56
C PRO A 234 2.43 -4.86 7.94
N GLY A 235 2.42 -3.78 8.73
CA GLY A 235 2.87 -2.45 8.29
C GLY A 235 1.91 -1.68 7.39
N THR A 236 0.67 -2.15 7.17
CA THR A 236 -0.36 -1.48 6.35
C THR A 236 -1.16 -0.42 7.11
N GLY A 237 -0.87 -0.16 8.39
CA GLY A 237 -1.48 0.95 9.15
C GLY A 237 -2.70 0.58 10.00
N LYS A 238 -2.99 -0.70 10.27
CA LYS A 238 -4.15 -1.15 11.08
C LYS A 238 -4.24 -0.47 12.44
N THR A 239 -3.15 -0.38 13.18
CA THR A 239 -3.07 0.29 14.48
C THR A 239 -3.29 1.80 14.35
N LEU A 240 -2.70 2.41 13.32
CA LEU A 240 -2.84 3.84 13.03
C LEU A 240 -4.30 4.23 12.76
N ILE A 241 -5.02 3.39 12.01
CA ILE A 241 -6.46 3.58 11.75
C ILE A 241 -7.26 3.56 13.05
N ALA A 242 -7.01 2.59 13.92
CA ALA A 242 -7.74 2.48 15.20
C ALA A 242 -7.53 3.71 16.08
N GLU A 243 -6.30 4.24 16.14
CA GLU A 243 -5.97 5.48 16.86
C GLU A 243 -6.67 6.70 16.25
N ALA A 244 -6.64 6.83 14.90
CA ALA A 244 -7.29 7.94 14.20
C ALA A 244 -8.80 7.93 14.42
N VAL A 245 -9.45 6.77 14.31
CA VAL A 245 -10.89 6.63 14.54
C VAL A 245 -11.28 6.98 15.98
N ALA A 246 -10.52 6.52 16.96
CA ALA A 246 -10.79 6.82 18.35
C ALA A 246 -10.67 8.32 18.65
N ASN A 247 -9.65 8.97 18.11
CA ASN A 247 -9.43 10.40 18.28
C ASN A 247 -10.54 11.24 17.62
N GLU A 248 -10.89 10.93 16.37
CA GLU A 248 -11.92 11.67 15.60
C GLU A 248 -13.36 11.40 16.12
N SER A 249 -13.63 10.20 16.65
CA SER A 249 -14.92 9.89 17.29
C SER A 249 -15.05 10.49 18.69
N GLY A 250 -13.96 10.96 19.30
CA GLY A 250 -13.92 11.44 20.67
C GLY A 250 -14.07 10.33 21.71
N ALA A 251 -13.97 9.06 21.32
CA ALA A 251 -14.05 7.91 22.21
C ALA A 251 -12.72 7.65 22.92
N MET A 252 -12.80 7.09 24.13
CA MET A 252 -11.60 6.68 24.85
C MET A 252 -11.06 5.38 24.26
N LEU A 253 -9.77 5.37 23.86
CA LEU A 253 -9.10 4.19 23.32
C LEU A 253 -8.42 3.37 24.42
N PHE A 254 -8.77 2.09 24.49
CA PHE A 254 -8.09 1.09 25.31
C PHE A 254 -7.34 0.13 24.39
N SER A 255 -6.05 0.35 24.23
CA SER A 255 -5.20 -0.50 23.38
C SER A 255 -4.62 -1.66 24.19
N VAL A 256 -4.76 -2.85 23.64
CA VAL A 256 -4.32 -4.12 24.24
C VAL A 256 -3.56 -4.91 23.21
N ARG A 257 -2.32 -5.24 23.48
CA ARG A 257 -1.50 -6.08 22.62
C ARG A 257 -1.60 -7.55 23.05
N GLY A 258 -1.69 -8.44 22.07
CA GLY A 258 -1.84 -9.86 22.32
C GLY A 258 -0.85 -10.44 23.31
N PRO A 259 0.46 -10.23 23.15
CA PRO A 259 1.48 -10.74 24.08
C PRO A 259 1.38 -10.18 25.51
N GLU A 260 0.79 -9.02 25.71
CA GLU A 260 0.63 -8.40 27.05
C GLU A 260 -0.45 -9.08 27.89
N ILE A 261 -1.39 -9.79 27.25
CA ILE A 261 -2.45 -10.54 27.94
C ILE A 261 -1.95 -11.91 28.38
N ILE A 262 -1.07 -12.53 27.61
CA ILE A 262 -0.57 -13.88 27.90
C ILE A 262 0.47 -13.79 29.03
N GLY A 263 -0.01 -13.79 30.27
CA GLY A 263 0.84 -13.74 31.46
C GLY A 263 1.44 -15.13 31.82
N GLN A 264 2.52 -15.11 32.60
CA GLN A 264 3.23 -16.33 33.06
C GLN A 264 2.43 -17.14 34.10
N TYR A 265 1.37 -16.59 34.70
CA TYR A 265 0.60 -17.22 35.78
C TYR A 265 -0.84 -17.54 35.36
N TYR A 266 -1.32 -18.69 35.82
CA TYR A 266 -2.71 -19.16 35.58
C TYR A 266 -3.76 -18.17 36.07
N GLY A 267 -4.74 -17.83 35.21
CA GLY A 267 -5.88 -16.99 35.55
C GLY A 267 -5.69 -15.47 35.40
N GLN A 268 -4.45 -14.96 35.33
CA GLN A 268 -4.19 -13.51 35.22
C GLN A 268 -4.66 -12.93 33.88
N SER A 269 -4.54 -13.72 32.80
CA SER A 269 -4.95 -13.29 31.45
C SER A 269 -6.45 -13.04 31.33
N GLU A 270 -7.26 -13.93 31.95
CA GLU A 270 -8.72 -13.83 31.94
C GLU A 270 -9.21 -12.67 32.83
N GLU A 271 -8.57 -12.45 33.98
CA GLU A 271 -8.86 -11.37 34.90
C GLU A 271 -8.53 -10.01 34.28
N ARG A 272 -7.37 -9.90 33.62
CA ARG A 272 -6.94 -8.69 32.94
C ARG A 272 -7.90 -8.28 31.81
N LEU A 273 -8.35 -9.24 30.98
CA LEU A 273 -9.37 -8.97 29.97
C LEU A 273 -10.66 -8.45 30.60
N ARG A 274 -11.09 -9.06 31.71
CA ARG A 274 -12.32 -8.69 32.42
C ARG A 274 -12.24 -7.28 32.99
N GLU A 275 -11.08 -6.89 33.55
CA GLU A 275 -10.80 -5.56 34.05
C GLU A 275 -10.87 -4.52 32.95
N ILE A 276 -10.20 -4.75 31.79
CA ILE A 276 -10.19 -3.85 30.65
C ILE A 276 -11.63 -3.61 30.16
N PHE A 277 -12.41 -4.66 29.93
CA PHE A 277 -13.79 -4.52 29.45
C PHE A 277 -14.71 -3.85 30.50
N LYS A 278 -14.42 -3.97 31.77
CA LYS A 278 -15.13 -3.26 32.83
C LYS A 278 -14.78 -1.78 32.82
N GLU A 279 -13.49 -1.45 32.80
CA GLU A 279 -13.01 -0.06 32.73
C GLU A 279 -13.52 0.66 31.48
N THR A 280 -13.57 -0.07 30.34
CA THR A 280 -14.10 0.44 29.09
C THR A 280 -15.59 0.77 29.18
N ALA A 281 -16.40 -0.06 29.84
CA ALA A 281 -17.83 0.17 30.03
C ALA A 281 -18.09 1.38 30.97
N GLU A 282 -17.25 1.59 31.96
CA GLU A 282 -17.35 2.74 32.88
C GLU A 282 -16.97 4.07 32.18
N ASN A 283 -16.19 4.04 31.12
CA ASN A 283 -15.73 5.21 30.38
C ASN A 283 -16.36 5.35 28.99
N SER A 284 -17.59 4.91 28.79
CA SER A 284 -18.33 5.02 27.52
C SER A 284 -18.59 6.50 27.13
N PRO A 285 -18.48 6.91 25.81
CA PRO A 285 -18.17 6.08 24.66
C PRO A 285 -16.70 5.70 24.56
N SER A 286 -16.41 4.44 24.23
CA SER A 286 -15.05 3.90 24.25
C SER A 286 -14.82 2.83 23.17
N ILE A 287 -13.56 2.69 22.80
CA ILE A 287 -13.09 1.71 21.83
C ILE A 287 -12.05 0.80 22.50
N VAL A 288 -12.25 -0.51 22.43
CA VAL A 288 -11.23 -1.52 22.77
C VAL A 288 -10.51 -1.92 21.50
N PHE A 289 -9.22 -1.67 21.43
CA PHE A 289 -8.38 -2.10 20.33
C PHE A 289 -7.55 -3.31 20.75
N LEU A 290 -7.79 -4.46 20.09
CA LEU A 290 -7.07 -5.71 20.31
C LEU A 290 -6.09 -5.92 19.16
N ASP A 291 -4.82 -5.62 19.40
CA ASP A 291 -3.77 -5.83 18.40
C ASP A 291 -3.22 -7.26 18.48
N GLU A 292 -2.86 -7.83 17.32
CA GLU A 292 -2.41 -9.21 17.20
C GLU A 292 -3.41 -10.19 17.83
N ILE A 293 -4.71 -10.04 17.50
CA ILE A 293 -5.77 -10.87 18.10
C ILE A 293 -5.60 -12.37 17.84
N ASP A 294 -4.88 -12.74 16.79
CA ASP A 294 -4.51 -14.13 16.49
C ASP A 294 -3.61 -14.76 17.57
N SER A 295 -2.88 -13.95 18.33
CA SER A 295 -2.14 -14.44 19.51
C SER A 295 -3.04 -14.66 20.73
N ILE A 296 -4.12 -13.88 20.87
CA ILE A 296 -5.08 -13.98 21.99
C ILE A 296 -6.09 -15.10 21.73
N ALA A 297 -6.55 -15.20 20.48
CA ALA A 297 -7.65 -16.09 20.11
C ALA A 297 -7.31 -16.94 18.88
N PRO A 298 -6.30 -17.80 18.95
CA PRO A 298 -5.94 -18.70 17.89
C PRO A 298 -7.01 -19.78 17.65
N ARG A 299 -7.01 -20.39 16.46
CA ARG A 299 -7.91 -21.51 16.13
C ARG A 299 -7.72 -22.68 17.07
N ARG A 300 -8.81 -23.27 17.51
CA ARG A 300 -8.82 -24.41 18.46
C ARG A 300 -8.06 -25.62 17.96
N ASP A 301 -8.02 -25.82 16.63
CA ASP A 301 -7.33 -26.95 15.98
C ASP A 301 -5.81 -26.81 16.00
N SER A 302 -5.29 -25.60 16.19
CA SER A 302 -3.85 -25.29 16.16
C SER A 302 -3.22 -25.17 17.55
N VAL A 303 -4.02 -25.28 18.63
CA VAL A 303 -3.57 -24.98 19.99
C VAL A 303 -3.75 -26.18 20.92
N ASN A 304 -2.65 -26.58 21.56
CA ASN A 304 -2.65 -27.65 22.55
C ASN A 304 -2.78 -27.15 24.02
N GLY A 305 -2.84 -25.82 24.25
CA GLY A 305 -2.86 -25.21 25.58
C GLY A 305 -4.28 -25.01 26.16
N GLU A 306 -4.52 -25.44 27.40
CA GLU A 306 -5.77 -25.16 28.12
C GLU A 306 -5.96 -23.67 28.43
N VAL A 307 -4.88 -22.94 28.68
CA VAL A 307 -4.90 -21.51 29.02
C VAL A 307 -5.47 -20.67 27.86
N GLU A 308 -4.97 -20.90 26.65
CA GLU A 308 -5.41 -20.18 25.45
C GLU A 308 -6.90 -20.44 25.14
N ARG A 309 -7.37 -21.70 25.31
CA ARG A 309 -8.79 -22.03 25.14
C ARG A 309 -9.69 -21.27 26.12
N ARG A 310 -9.24 -21.04 27.35
CA ARG A 310 -9.99 -20.28 28.37
C ARG A 310 -10.02 -18.80 28.05
N VAL A 311 -8.89 -18.23 27.62
CA VAL A 311 -8.82 -16.82 27.17
C VAL A 311 -9.77 -16.58 26.01
N VAL A 312 -9.81 -17.48 25.01
CA VAL A 312 -10.78 -17.40 23.89
C VAL A 312 -12.22 -17.46 24.41
N ALA A 313 -12.53 -18.41 25.29
CA ALA A 313 -13.87 -18.54 25.87
C ALA A 313 -14.29 -17.29 26.67
N GLN A 314 -13.36 -16.70 27.43
CA GLN A 314 -13.58 -15.47 28.18
C GLN A 314 -13.83 -14.29 27.25
N LEU A 315 -13.02 -14.12 26.16
CA LEU A 315 -13.20 -13.07 25.17
C LEU A 315 -14.57 -13.20 24.48
N LEU A 316 -14.98 -14.42 24.09
CA LEU A 316 -16.31 -14.66 23.51
C LEU A 316 -17.42 -14.22 24.47
N THR A 317 -17.33 -14.57 25.75
CA THR A 317 -18.30 -14.18 26.78
C THR A 317 -18.36 -12.67 26.99
N LEU A 318 -17.20 -12.00 26.97
CA LEU A 318 -17.11 -10.55 27.12
C LEU A 318 -17.72 -9.82 25.93
N MET A 319 -17.48 -10.30 24.70
CA MET A 319 -18.08 -9.74 23.49
C MET A 319 -19.62 -9.94 23.44
N ASP A 320 -20.10 -11.13 23.82
CA ASP A 320 -21.52 -11.39 23.89
C ASP A 320 -22.23 -10.47 24.93
N GLY A 321 -21.52 -10.16 26.04
CA GLY A 321 -21.99 -9.27 27.10
C GLY A 321 -21.97 -7.75 26.78
N LEU A 322 -21.45 -7.33 25.61
CA LEU A 322 -21.45 -5.94 25.18
C LEU A 322 -22.86 -5.41 24.85
N LYS A 323 -23.86 -6.27 24.71
CA LYS A 323 -25.26 -5.88 24.44
C LYS A 323 -25.84 -4.95 25.53
N ASP A 324 -25.36 -5.12 26.77
CA ASP A 324 -25.93 -4.45 27.94
C ASP A 324 -24.97 -3.37 28.51
N ARG A 325 -23.81 -3.07 27.86
CA ARG A 325 -22.73 -2.26 28.42
C ARG A 325 -22.50 -0.90 27.75
N GLY A 326 -23.52 -0.32 27.10
CA GLY A 326 -23.41 1.04 26.55
C GLY A 326 -22.65 1.11 25.19
N ASN A 327 -22.20 2.31 24.81
CA ASN A 327 -21.54 2.60 23.53
C ASN A 327 -20.06 2.17 23.55
N VAL A 328 -19.82 0.84 23.52
CA VAL A 328 -18.48 0.24 23.44
C VAL A 328 -18.34 -0.53 22.13
N ILE A 329 -17.31 -0.24 21.38
CA ILE A 329 -16.96 -0.97 20.13
C ILE A 329 -15.59 -1.63 20.31
N VAL A 330 -15.46 -2.86 19.80
CA VAL A 330 -14.20 -3.61 19.81
C VAL A 330 -13.62 -3.62 18.39
N ILE A 331 -12.38 -3.18 18.24
CA ILE A 331 -11.62 -3.29 16.99
C ILE A 331 -10.56 -4.35 17.21
N GLY A 332 -10.59 -5.44 16.41
CA GLY A 332 -9.53 -6.44 16.37
C GLY A 332 -8.60 -6.19 15.19
N ALA A 333 -7.30 -6.33 15.37
CA ALA A 333 -6.34 -6.29 14.28
C ALA A 333 -5.54 -7.59 14.21
N THR A 334 -5.34 -8.10 12.98
CA THR A 334 -4.52 -9.30 12.75
C THR A 334 -3.80 -9.23 11.41
N ASN A 335 -2.64 -9.85 11.34
CA ASN A 335 -1.94 -10.11 10.08
C ASN A 335 -2.38 -11.45 9.46
N ARG A 336 -3.09 -12.32 10.22
CA ARG A 336 -3.42 -13.69 9.85
C ARG A 336 -4.89 -14.02 10.14
N GLU A 337 -5.81 -13.59 9.27
CA GLU A 337 -7.26 -13.81 9.49
C GLU A 337 -7.63 -15.29 9.65
N ASP A 338 -6.90 -16.19 8.97
CA ASP A 338 -7.16 -17.64 9.04
C ASP A 338 -6.73 -18.26 10.38
N ALA A 339 -5.91 -17.55 11.17
CA ALA A 339 -5.43 -18.03 12.46
C ALA A 339 -6.41 -17.78 13.60
N ILE A 340 -7.44 -16.94 13.40
CA ILE A 340 -8.43 -16.60 14.42
C ILE A 340 -9.50 -17.68 14.56
N ASP A 341 -9.98 -17.92 15.80
CA ASP A 341 -11.11 -18.82 16.06
C ASP A 341 -12.36 -18.36 15.30
N PRO A 342 -12.97 -19.21 14.42
CA PRO A 342 -14.17 -18.86 13.65
C PRO A 342 -15.36 -18.40 14.51
N ALA A 343 -15.41 -18.78 15.79
CA ALA A 343 -16.47 -18.35 16.70
C ALA A 343 -16.46 -16.83 16.96
N LEU A 344 -15.30 -16.15 16.85
CA LEU A 344 -15.22 -14.71 16.97
C LEU A 344 -15.78 -13.96 15.75
N ARG A 345 -15.79 -14.61 14.57
CA ARG A 345 -16.26 -14.05 13.30
C ARG A 345 -17.77 -14.25 13.08
N ARG A 346 -18.50 -14.64 14.13
CA ARG A 346 -19.95 -14.80 14.06
C ARG A 346 -20.69 -13.50 14.34
N PRO A 347 -21.89 -13.29 13.77
CA PRO A 347 -22.73 -12.13 14.06
C PRO A 347 -22.90 -11.89 15.56
N GLY A 348 -22.84 -10.61 15.98
CA GLY A 348 -22.88 -10.19 17.39
C GLY A 348 -21.51 -10.08 18.06
N ARG A 349 -20.41 -10.39 17.34
CA ARG A 349 -19.02 -10.28 17.81
C ARG A 349 -18.21 -9.42 16.82
N PHE A 350 -17.32 -9.99 16.02
CA PHE A 350 -16.73 -9.27 14.90
C PHE A 350 -17.66 -9.38 13.69
N ASP A 351 -18.67 -8.50 13.67
CA ASP A 351 -19.72 -8.52 12.65
C ASP A 351 -19.23 -8.05 11.29
N ARG A 352 -18.16 -7.28 11.29
CA ARG A 352 -17.61 -6.64 10.10
C ARG A 352 -16.12 -6.92 9.99
N GLU A 353 -15.72 -7.24 8.79
CA GLU A 353 -14.33 -7.50 8.43
C GLU A 353 -13.92 -6.52 7.35
N ILE A 354 -12.77 -5.87 7.55
CA ILE A 354 -12.22 -4.89 6.62
C ILE A 354 -10.80 -5.30 6.30
N GLU A 355 -10.55 -5.53 5.03
CA GLU A 355 -9.23 -5.85 4.50
C GLU A 355 -8.43 -4.56 4.30
N ILE A 356 -7.23 -4.50 4.86
CA ILE A 356 -6.26 -3.43 4.64
C ILE A 356 -5.13 -4.03 3.80
N GLY A 357 -5.22 -3.83 2.49
CA GLY A 357 -4.30 -4.41 1.51
C GLY A 357 -2.96 -3.69 1.40
N VAL A 358 -2.13 -4.16 0.46
CA VAL A 358 -0.91 -3.44 0.04
C VAL A 358 -1.32 -2.21 -0.78
N PRO A 359 -0.76 -1.03 -0.52
CA PRO A 359 -1.17 0.19 -1.19
C PRO A 359 -0.84 0.19 -2.69
N GLY A 360 -1.81 0.59 -3.52
CA GLY A 360 -1.63 0.87 -4.94
C GLY A 360 -0.76 2.11 -5.19
N ARG A 361 -0.44 2.43 -6.45
CA ARG A 361 0.44 3.57 -6.79
C ARG A 361 -0.08 4.89 -6.21
N LYS A 362 -1.38 5.19 -6.40
CA LYS A 362 -2.01 6.40 -5.85
C LYS A 362 -1.93 6.43 -4.32
N SER A 363 -2.29 5.31 -3.67
CA SER A 363 -2.22 5.21 -2.21
C SER A 363 -0.79 5.37 -1.69
N ARG A 364 0.24 4.89 -2.42
CA ARG A 364 1.64 5.13 -2.04
C ARG A 364 2.03 6.59 -2.16
N SER A 365 1.55 7.29 -3.19
CA SER A 365 1.74 8.75 -3.32
C SER A 365 1.15 9.48 -2.12
N ASP A 366 -0.09 9.16 -1.72
CA ASP A 366 -0.75 9.76 -0.56
C ASP A 366 0.02 9.46 0.76
N ILE A 367 0.49 8.22 0.94
CA ILE A 367 1.30 7.84 2.12
C ILE A 367 2.64 8.60 2.14
N LEU A 368 3.32 8.71 0.99
CA LEU A 368 4.55 9.48 0.88
C LEU A 368 4.32 10.94 1.21
N GLU A 369 3.23 11.56 0.72
CA GLU A 369 2.89 12.95 1.06
C GLU A 369 2.74 13.14 2.59
N VAL A 370 2.17 12.18 3.29
CA VAL A 370 2.08 12.22 4.77
C VAL A 370 3.48 12.22 5.41
N HIS A 371 4.35 11.32 4.99
CA HIS A 371 5.69 11.20 5.59
C HIS A 371 6.66 12.30 5.18
N LEU A 372 6.48 12.88 3.99
CA LEU A 372 7.32 13.97 3.46
C LEU A 372 6.86 15.37 3.94
N ARG A 373 5.70 15.48 4.54
CA ARG A 373 5.05 16.75 4.94
C ARG A 373 5.97 17.72 5.69
N ASP A 374 6.81 17.20 6.59
CA ASP A 374 7.70 18.00 7.44
C ASP A 374 9.18 17.87 7.05
N MET A 375 9.46 17.16 5.97
CA MET A 375 10.83 16.94 5.51
C MET A 375 11.28 18.10 4.61
N PRO A 376 12.43 18.74 4.87
CA PRO A 376 12.97 19.75 3.98
C PRO A 376 13.45 19.11 2.68
N LEU A 377 12.69 19.25 1.62
CA LEU A 377 12.96 18.67 0.31
C LEU A 377 13.60 19.70 -0.63
N THR A 378 14.37 19.22 -1.60
CA THR A 378 14.77 19.99 -2.78
C THR A 378 13.66 19.95 -3.83
N ASP A 379 13.68 20.88 -4.77
CA ASP A 379 12.64 20.99 -5.82
C ASP A 379 12.68 19.84 -6.85
N ASP A 380 13.70 18.99 -6.82
CA ASP A 380 13.89 17.84 -7.70
C ASP A 380 13.15 16.56 -7.24
N VAL A 381 12.60 16.57 -6.02
CA VAL A 381 11.89 15.40 -5.48
C VAL A 381 10.48 15.30 -6.05
N ASP A 382 10.26 14.28 -6.87
CA ASP A 382 8.97 13.96 -7.46
C ASP A 382 8.30 12.77 -6.75
N VAL A 383 7.21 13.05 -6.02
CA VAL A 383 6.47 12.06 -5.22
C VAL A 383 5.82 10.99 -6.12
N GLU A 384 5.36 11.36 -7.32
CA GLU A 384 4.77 10.41 -8.25
C GLU A 384 5.81 9.42 -8.79
N SER A 385 7.03 9.91 -9.05
CA SER A 385 8.15 9.04 -9.43
C SER A 385 8.54 8.09 -8.31
N LEU A 386 8.62 8.57 -7.05
CA LEU A 386 8.87 7.75 -5.87
C LEU A 386 7.78 6.68 -5.69
N ALA A 387 6.50 7.04 -5.85
CA ALA A 387 5.39 6.09 -5.80
C ALA A 387 5.48 5.03 -6.92
N GLY A 388 6.00 5.39 -8.09
CA GLY A 388 6.28 4.46 -9.17
C GLY A 388 7.38 3.44 -8.84
N MET A 389 8.47 3.91 -8.20
CA MET A 389 9.62 3.07 -7.85
C MET A 389 9.34 2.10 -6.69
N THR A 390 8.45 2.47 -5.76
CA THR A 390 8.18 1.74 -4.50
C THR A 390 7.09 0.68 -4.63
N ASN A 391 7.06 -0.05 -5.74
CA ASN A 391 6.07 -1.12 -5.92
C ASN A 391 6.22 -2.22 -4.85
N GLY A 392 5.08 -2.66 -4.27
CA GLY A 392 5.06 -3.67 -3.20
C GLY A 392 5.47 -3.16 -1.81
N PHE A 393 5.78 -1.87 -1.64
CA PHE A 393 6.04 -1.28 -0.32
C PHE A 393 4.72 -1.07 0.42
N VAL A 394 4.72 -1.40 1.72
CA VAL A 394 3.64 -1.05 2.64
C VAL A 394 3.94 0.29 3.33
N GLY A 395 2.97 0.83 4.08
CA GLY A 395 3.14 2.12 4.76
C GLY A 395 4.38 2.19 5.66
N ALA A 396 4.70 1.11 6.38
CA ALA A 396 5.89 1.04 7.22
C ALA A 396 7.20 1.09 6.42
N ASP A 397 7.23 0.50 5.21
CA ASP A 397 8.39 0.53 4.33
C ASP A 397 8.61 1.92 3.73
N LEU A 398 7.53 2.60 3.33
CA LEU A 398 7.58 3.98 2.85
C LEU A 398 8.08 4.93 3.94
N ALA A 399 7.62 4.74 5.18
CA ALA A 399 8.14 5.49 6.33
C ALA A 399 9.63 5.21 6.58
N ALA A 400 10.07 3.96 6.41
CA ALA A 400 11.47 3.57 6.53
C ALA A 400 12.32 4.20 5.40
N LEU A 401 11.81 4.21 4.17
CA LEU A 401 12.45 4.84 3.02
C LEU A 401 12.68 6.34 3.26
N CYS A 402 11.64 7.06 3.69
CA CYS A 402 11.74 8.48 4.02
C CYS A 402 12.77 8.73 5.13
N ARG A 403 12.79 7.89 6.16
CA ARG A 403 13.75 7.97 7.26
C ARG A 403 15.18 7.72 6.79
N GLU A 404 15.40 6.69 5.96
CA GLU A 404 16.75 6.38 5.45
C GLU A 404 17.23 7.45 4.48
N ALA A 405 16.39 8.01 3.62
CA ALA A 405 16.75 9.16 2.77
C ALA A 405 17.20 10.37 3.61
N ALA A 406 16.49 10.67 4.70
CA ALA A 406 16.91 11.71 5.65
C ALA A 406 18.25 11.38 6.30
N MET A 407 18.51 10.11 6.64
CA MET A 407 19.80 9.66 7.18
C MET A 407 20.94 9.75 6.15
N LYS A 408 20.66 9.47 4.87
CA LYS A 408 21.64 9.66 3.77
C LYS A 408 22.02 11.14 3.64
N CYS A 409 21.03 12.04 3.63
CA CYS A 409 21.25 13.48 3.65
C CYS A 409 22.12 13.91 4.85
N LEU A 410 21.80 13.42 6.05
CA LEU A 410 22.56 13.69 7.26
C LEU A 410 24.02 13.20 7.13
N ARG A 411 24.22 11.95 6.73
CA ARG A 411 25.58 11.36 6.54
C ARG A 411 26.42 12.15 5.54
N ARG A 412 25.81 12.63 4.46
CA ARG A 412 26.47 13.48 3.46
C ARG A 412 27.00 14.78 4.07
N ARG A 413 26.26 15.36 5.02
CA ARG A 413 26.61 16.63 5.68
C ARG A 413 27.38 16.49 7.00
N MET A 414 27.47 15.28 7.56
CA MET A 414 28.22 15.04 8.82
C MET A 414 29.66 15.49 8.78
N LYS A 415 30.29 15.54 7.59
CA LYS A 415 31.65 16.03 7.43
C LYS A 415 31.81 17.53 7.71
N ASP A 416 30.73 18.28 7.62
CA ASP A 416 30.67 19.73 7.77
C ASP A 416 30.19 20.12 9.19
N ILE A 417 29.86 19.13 10.05
CA ILE A 417 29.33 19.36 11.39
C ILE A 417 30.35 18.98 12.46
N ASP A 418 30.70 19.95 13.31
CA ASP A 418 31.46 19.70 14.52
C ASP A 418 30.52 19.24 15.63
N LEU A 419 30.62 17.95 16.01
CA LEU A 419 29.71 17.32 16.99
C LEU A 419 29.88 17.88 18.41
N ASP A 420 30.98 18.57 18.70
CA ASP A 420 31.29 19.18 20.01
C ASP A 420 30.72 20.60 20.15
N ARG A 421 30.14 21.15 19.09
CA ARG A 421 29.57 22.51 19.05
C ARG A 421 28.11 22.51 18.59
N PRO A 422 27.30 23.49 19.00
CA PRO A 422 25.96 23.68 18.46
C PRO A 422 26.02 23.85 16.94
N VAL A 423 25.14 23.15 16.23
CA VAL A 423 25.10 23.22 14.76
C VAL A 423 24.62 24.61 14.33
N PRO A 424 25.38 25.34 13.49
CA PRO A 424 24.98 26.66 13.03
C PRO A 424 23.64 26.62 12.25
N THR A 425 22.79 27.62 12.44
CA THR A 425 21.49 27.72 11.78
C THR A 425 21.60 27.64 10.24
N GLN A 426 22.65 28.20 9.66
CA GLN A 426 22.91 28.13 8.21
C GLN A 426 23.11 26.70 7.70
N VAL A 427 23.75 25.83 8.50
CA VAL A 427 23.92 24.40 8.15
C VAL A 427 22.57 23.70 8.21
N LEU A 428 21.75 23.97 9.23
CA LEU A 428 20.41 23.40 9.36
C LEU A 428 19.51 23.80 8.19
N GLU A 429 19.52 25.07 7.78
CA GLU A 429 18.73 25.57 6.64
C GLU A 429 19.21 24.99 5.29
N SER A 430 20.49 24.64 5.17
CA SER A 430 21.06 24.04 3.97
C SER A 430 20.80 22.52 3.86
N MET A 431 20.32 21.88 4.93
CA MET A 431 20.01 20.44 4.94
C MET A 431 18.69 20.19 4.23
N LYS A 432 18.76 19.81 2.97
CA LYS A 432 17.61 19.41 2.16
C LYS A 432 17.84 18.02 1.58
N VAL A 433 16.79 17.19 1.63
CA VAL A 433 16.80 15.84 1.09
C VAL A 433 16.49 15.92 -0.41
N SER A 434 17.34 15.30 -1.22
CA SER A 434 17.26 15.30 -2.68
C SER A 434 16.77 13.97 -3.22
N MET A 435 16.38 13.92 -4.50
CA MET A 435 15.96 12.68 -5.17
C MET A 435 17.06 11.61 -5.12
N SER A 436 18.34 12.00 -5.23
CA SER A 436 19.48 11.06 -5.12
C SER A 436 19.57 10.40 -3.74
N ASP A 437 19.19 11.09 -2.65
CA ASP A 437 19.15 10.49 -1.32
C ASP A 437 18.08 9.40 -1.22
N PHE A 438 16.94 9.57 -1.92
CA PHE A 438 15.89 8.54 -2.01
C PHE A 438 16.31 7.35 -2.88
N GLU A 439 16.98 7.58 -4.00
CA GLU A 439 17.49 6.50 -4.87
C GLU A 439 18.53 5.64 -4.13
N GLU A 440 19.43 6.27 -3.37
CA GLU A 440 20.38 5.55 -2.52
C GLU A 440 19.68 4.79 -1.36
N ALA A 441 18.67 5.41 -0.74
CA ALA A 441 17.90 4.78 0.35
C ALA A 441 17.08 3.60 -0.15
N PHE A 442 16.56 3.66 -1.39
CA PHE A 442 15.79 2.59 -2.01
C PHE A 442 16.60 1.28 -2.13
N ALA A 443 17.92 1.37 -2.31
CA ALA A 443 18.80 0.20 -2.34
C ALA A 443 18.94 -0.50 -0.97
N ASP A 444 18.72 0.24 0.13
CA ASP A 444 18.89 -0.27 1.50
C ASP A 444 17.57 -0.76 2.13
N VAL A 445 16.42 -0.37 1.57
CA VAL A 445 15.09 -0.74 2.12
C VAL A 445 14.44 -1.81 1.27
N GLU A 446 14.26 -3.00 1.87
CA GLU A 446 13.55 -4.11 1.23
C GLU A 446 12.04 -4.06 1.54
N PRO A 447 11.16 -4.31 0.55
CA PRO A 447 9.72 -4.30 0.76
C PRO A 447 9.27 -5.43 1.72
N SER A 448 8.60 -5.06 2.81
CA SER A 448 8.11 -6.00 3.83
C SER A 448 6.94 -6.85 3.33
N GLY A 449 6.11 -6.31 2.44
CA GLY A 449 5.00 -7.05 1.81
C GLY A 449 5.47 -8.27 1.02
N MET A 450 6.76 -8.36 0.71
CA MET A 450 7.36 -9.43 -0.10
C MET A 450 8.12 -10.50 0.70
N ARG A 451 8.43 -10.25 1.99
CA ARG A 451 9.26 -11.17 2.79
C ARG A 451 8.65 -12.55 3.05
N GLU A 452 7.33 -12.67 3.00
CA GLU A 452 6.63 -13.93 3.27
C GLU A 452 6.27 -14.75 2.02
N VAL A 453 6.52 -14.24 0.81
CA VAL A 453 6.22 -14.89 -0.47
C VAL A 453 7.37 -14.64 -1.44
N LEU A 454 7.61 -15.59 -2.32
CA LEU A 454 8.45 -15.45 -3.52
C LEU A 454 7.83 -14.43 -4.51
N VAL A 455 7.71 -13.16 -4.07
CA VAL A 455 7.32 -12.07 -4.95
C VAL A 455 8.60 -11.51 -5.53
N GLU A 456 8.79 -11.74 -6.80
CA GLU A 456 9.89 -11.16 -7.56
C GLU A 456 9.44 -9.79 -8.10
N ILE A 457 10.28 -8.77 -7.97
CA ILE A 457 10.19 -7.58 -8.83
C ILE A 457 11.04 -7.88 -10.05
N PRO A 458 10.44 -8.22 -11.20
CA PRO A 458 11.23 -8.52 -12.37
C PRO A 458 11.92 -7.23 -12.85
N LYS A 459 13.24 -7.31 -13.02
CA LYS A 459 14.04 -6.20 -13.62
C LYS A 459 14.18 -6.33 -15.15
N VAL A 460 13.44 -7.27 -15.75
CA VAL A 460 13.48 -7.55 -17.19
C VAL A 460 12.54 -6.60 -17.90
N SER A 461 13.04 -5.85 -18.89
CA SER A 461 12.23 -4.99 -19.76
C SER A 461 12.07 -5.60 -21.16
N TRP A 462 11.11 -5.10 -21.93
CA TRP A 462 10.98 -5.51 -23.34
C TRP A 462 12.25 -5.26 -24.16
N LYS A 463 13.11 -4.32 -23.74
CA LYS A 463 14.42 -4.06 -24.37
C LYS A 463 15.42 -5.18 -24.17
N ASP A 464 15.17 -6.07 -23.22
CA ASP A 464 16.01 -7.23 -22.92
C ASP A 464 15.49 -8.51 -23.62
N ILE A 465 14.39 -8.38 -24.39
CA ILE A 465 13.81 -9.44 -25.20
C ILE A 465 14.00 -9.08 -26.68
N GLY A 466 14.68 -9.92 -27.41
CA GLY A 466 14.88 -9.72 -28.84
C GLY A 466 13.74 -10.32 -29.67
N GLY A 467 13.03 -9.50 -30.46
CA GLY A 467 11.90 -9.95 -31.26
C GLY A 467 10.63 -10.22 -30.46
N LEU A 468 9.74 -11.07 -30.98
CA LEU A 468 8.46 -11.46 -30.38
C LEU A 468 7.41 -10.34 -30.36
N ASP A 469 7.45 -9.39 -31.31
CA ASP A 469 6.51 -8.26 -31.38
C ASP A 469 5.05 -8.72 -31.52
N ASP A 470 4.78 -9.81 -32.26
CA ASP A 470 3.45 -10.41 -32.38
C ASP A 470 2.93 -10.99 -31.05
N VAL A 471 3.83 -11.57 -30.25
CA VAL A 471 3.51 -12.13 -28.93
C VAL A 471 3.23 -10.99 -27.96
N ARG A 472 4.05 -9.95 -28.02
CA ARG A 472 3.89 -8.72 -27.26
C ARG A 472 2.52 -8.09 -27.50
N GLY A 473 2.14 -7.86 -28.76
CA GLY A 473 0.85 -7.26 -29.10
C GLY A 473 -0.36 -8.04 -28.55
N LYS A 474 -0.32 -9.39 -28.66
CA LYS A 474 -1.38 -10.27 -28.13
C LYS A 474 -1.51 -10.24 -26.60
N ILE A 475 -0.41 -9.99 -25.89
CA ILE A 475 -0.39 -9.93 -24.44
C ILE A 475 -0.82 -8.52 -23.97
N GLU A 476 -0.30 -7.46 -24.60
CA GLU A 476 -0.66 -6.08 -24.29
C GLU A 476 -2.16 -5.82 -24.44
N GLU A 477 -2.85 -6.45 -25.41
CA GLU A 477 -4.31 -6.37 -25.55
C GLU A 477 -5.07 -6.75 -24.27
N VAL A 478 -4.53 -7.67 -23.45
CA VAL A 478 -5.16 -8.09 -22.19
C VAL A 478 -4.95 -7.05 -21.10
N PHE A 479 -3.77 -6.43 -21.03
CA PHE A 479 -3.42 -5.47 -19.97
C PHE A 479 -3.95 -4.06 -20.21
N VAL A 480 -4.04 -3.61 -21.48
CA VAL A 480 -4.64 -2.30 -21.82
C VAL A 480 -6.10 -2.20 -21.38
N SER A 481 -6.78 -3.34 -21.18
CA SER A 481 -8.15 -3.38 -20.68
C SER A 481 -8.27 -3.22 -19.15
N GLU A 482 -7.19 -3.43 -18.38
CA GLU A 482 -7.20 -3.33 -16.91
C GLU A 482 -7.11 -1.88 -16.42
N ASP A 483 -6.53 -0.96 -17.19
CA ASP A 483 -6.37 0.46 -16.84
C ASP A 483 -7.67 1.30 -16.97
N GLY A 484 -8.83 0.65 -16.98
CA GLY A 484 -10.13 1.35 -16.99
C GLY A 484 -10.41 2.06 -18.31
N ASN A 485 -10.08 1.43 -19.45
CA ASN A 485 -10.44 1.99 -20.75
C ASN A 485 -11.97 2.10 -20.86
N PRO A 486 -12.56 3.30 -20.90
CA PRO A 486 -14.01 3.50 -20.89
C PRO A 486 -14.73 2.83 -22.07
N ALA A 487 -13.98 2.38 -23.09
CA ALA A 487 -14.53 1.69 -24.24
C ALA A 487 -14.93 0.25 -23.93
N TYR A 488 -14.18 -0.46 -23.06
CA TYR A 488 -14.48 -1.84 -22.66
C TYR A 488 -15.73 -1.88 -21.75
N ASP A 489 -15.79 -1.00 -20.75
CA ASP A 489 -16.96 -0.85 -19.88
C ASP A 489 -18.23 -0.50 -20.70
N ARG A 490 -18.09 0.39 -21.69
CA ARG A 490 -19.19 0.83 -22.54
C ARG A 490 -19.67 -0.26 -23.50
N LEU A 491 -18.77 -1.18 -23.91
CA LEU A 491 -19.08 -2.29 -24.80
C LEU A 491 -19.47 -3.57 -24.04
N GLY A 492 -19.35 -3.56 -22.70
CA GLY A 492 -19.64 -4.73 -21.87
C GLY A 492 -18.71 -5.92 -22.14
N ILE A 493 -17.45 -5.64 -22.53
CA ILE A 493 -16.45 -6.67 -22.84
C ILE A 493 -15.65 -6.95 -21.57
N ASP A 494 -15.74 -8.18 -21.05
CA ASP A 494 -14.87 -8.66 -20.00
C ASP A 494 -13.53 -9.13 -20.62
N PRO A 495 -12.38 -8.51 -20.27
CA PRO A 495 -11.09 -8.97 -20.74
C PRO A 495 -10.77 -10.33 -20.12
N GLY A 496 -10.35 -11.27 -20.95
CA GLY A 496 -9.90 -12.57 -20.47
C GLY A 496 -8.68 -12.44 -19.56
N ARG A 497 -8.73 -13.06 -18.38
CA ARG A 497 -7.73 -12.88 -17.29
C ARG A 497 -6.68 -13.99 -17.25
N GLY A 498 -6.77 -14.97 -18.12
CA GLY A 498 -5.86 -16.10 -18.16
C GLY A 498 -5.09 -16.16 -19.46
N ILE A 499 -3.75 -16.21 -19.40
CA ILE A 499 -2.85 -16.32 -20.54
C ILE A 499 -1.99 -17.58 -20.38
N LEU A 500 -2.04 -18.48 -21.37
CA LEU A 500 -1.14 -19.63 -21.42
C LEU A 500 -0.11 -19.44 -22.52
N LEU A 501 1.16 -19.35 -22.13
CA LEU A 501 2.32 -19.34 -23.00
C LEU A 501 2.76 -20.80 -23.24
N TYR A 502 2.81 -21.24 -24.48
CA TYR A 502 3.25 -22.61 -24.78
C TYR A 502 4.22 -22.62 -25.97
N GLY A 503 5.08 -23.62 -26.02
CA GLY A 503 6.08 -23.75 -27.07
C GLY A 503 7.31 -24.50 -26.61
N PRO A 504 8.32 -24.69 -27.50
CA PRO A 504 9.54 -25.39 -27.15
C PRO A 504 10.30 -24.77 -25.98
N PRO A 505 11.11 -25.56 -25.26
CA PRO A 505 11.98 -25.01 -24.20
C PRO A 505 12.98 -24.01 -24.80
N GLY A 506 13.42 -23.05 -23.98
CA GLY A 506 14.41 -22.03 -24.37
C GLY A 506 13.90 -20.90 -25.27
N THR A 507 12.61 -20.80 -25.56
CA THR A 507 12.00 -19.72 -26.36
C THR A 507 11.70 -18.43 -25.58
N GLY A 508 11.98 -18.38 -24.27
CA GLY A 508 11.86 -17.17 -23.46
C GLY A 508 10.50 -16.93 -22.78
N LYS A 509 9.64 -17.96 -22.63
CA LYS A 509 8.31 -17.86 -21.99
C LYS A 509 8.33 -17.19 -20.63
N THR A 510 9.23 -17.60 -19.75
CA THR A 510 9.41 -17.01 -18.40
C THR A 510 9.90 -15.56 -18.47
N LEU A 511 10.78 -15.23 -19.44
CA LEU A 511 11.25 -13.86 -19.64
C LEU A 511 10.12 -12.92 -20.09
N ILE A 512 9.24 -13.41 -20.97
CA ILE A 512 8.06 -12.67 -21.44
C ILE A 512 7.17 -12.31 -20.25
N ALA A 513 6.85 -13.28 -19.38
CA ALA A 513 6.01 -13.05 -18.22
C ALA A 513 6.62 -12.00 -17.27
N LYS A 514 7.94 -12.07 -17.04
CA LYS A 514 8.68 -11.09 -16.23
C LYS A 514 8.69 -9.69 -16.86
N ALA A 515 8.84 -9.58 -18.17
CA ALA A 515 8.83 -8.30 -18.86
C ALA A 515 7.43 -7.64 -18.82
N VAL A 516 6.38 -8.42 -19.00
CA VAL A 516 5.00 -7.95 -18.90
C VAL A 516 4.74 -7.35 -17.50
N ALA A 517 5.13 -8.06 -16.44
CA ALA A 517 4.94 -7.58 -15.08
C ALA A 517 5.70 -6.28 -14.78
N ASN A 518 6.92 -6.16 -15.29
CA ASN A 518 7.74 -4.96 -15.11
C ASN A 518 7.15 -3.75 -15.85
N GLU A 519 6.71 -3.92 -17.09
CA GLU A 519 6.15 -2.82 -17.90
C GLU A 519 4.75 -2.40 -17.43
N SER A 520 3.93 -3.33 -16.96
CA SER A 520 2.61 -3.02 -16.39
C SER A 520 2.70 -2.46 -14.95
N GLY A 521 3.88 -2.47 -14.33
CA GLY A 521 4.06 -2.02 -12.96
C GLY A 521 3.27 -2.82 -11.93
N THR A 522 2.92 -4.07 -12.26
CA THR A 522 2.12 -4.97 -11.42
C THR A 522 3.01 -5.85 -10.55
N ASN A 523 2.50 -6.28 -9.40
CA ASN A 523 3.17 -7.26 -8.56
C ASN A 523 3.24 -8.61 -9.29
N PHE A 524 4.33 -9.37 -9.08
CA PHE A 524 4.58 -10.63 -9.77
C PHE A 524 4.84 -11.76 -8.78
N ILE A 525 3.97 -12.77 -8.79
CA ILE A 525 4.13 -13.99 -7.98
C ILE A 525 4.55 -15.11 -8.92
N SER A 526 5.80 -15.56 -8.81
CA SER A 526 6.31 -16.71 -9.56
C SER A 526 6.06 -18.01 -8.79
N VAL A 527 5.43 -18.96 -9.46
CA VAL A 527 5.11 -20.28 -8.93
C VAL A 527 5.77 -21.32 -9.81
N ASN A 528 6.79 -21.98 -9.28
CA ASN A 528 7.47 -23.05 -9.99
C ASN A 528 6.73 -24.37 -9.77
N GLY A 529 6.26 -24.99 -10.83
CA GLY A 529 5.45 -26.21 -10.77
C GLY A 529 6.07 -27.35 -9.94
N PRO A 530 7.31 -27.77 -10.23
CA PRO A 530 8.02 -28.81 -9.46
C PRO A 530 8.18 -28.50 -7.97
N GLU A 531 8.31 -27.23 -7.58
CA GLU A 531 8.43 -26.86 -6.16
C GLU A 531 7.12 -27.05 -5.39
N VAL A 532 5.99 -26.70 -6.02
CA VAL A 532 4.66 -26.95 -5.44
C VAL A 532 4.42 -28.44 -5.32
N ALA A 533 4.89 -29.19 -6.29
CA ALA A 533 4.80 -30.65 -6.33
C ALA A 533 5.60 -31.34 -5.21
N SER A 534 6.83 -30.89 -4.96
CA SER A 534 7.80 -31.59 -4.10
C SER A 534 7.74 -31.19 -2.62
N LYS A 535 7.61 -29.91 -2.31
CA LYS A 535 7.62 -29.38 -0.93
C LYS A 535 6.30 -29.57 -0.18
N TRP A 536 5.20 -29.80 -0.91
CA TRP A 536 3.85 -29.68 -0.36
C TRP A 536 2.99 -30.94 -0.57
N MET A 537 3.60 -32.12 -0.71
CA MET A 537 2.85 -33.39 -0.79
C MET A 537 1.99 -33.55 0.48
N GLY A 538 0.68 -33.24 0.36
CA GLY A 538 -0.30 -33.18 1.44
C GLY A 538 -0.87 -31.78 1.75
N GLU A 539 -0.19 -30.70 1.36
CA GLU A 539 -0.64 -29.30 1.58
C GLU A 539 -0.75 -28.45 0.30
N SER A 540 -0.55 -29.05 -0.87
CA SER A 540 -0.54 -28.33 -2.17
C SER A 540 -1.83 -27.58 -2.45
N GLU A 541 -2.99 -28.09 -2.04
CA GLU A 541 -4.29 -27.41 -2.15
C GLU A 541 -4.32 -26.10 -1.32
N ARG A 542 -3.76 -26.15 -0.11
CA ARG A 542 -3.66 -24.96 0.76
C ARG A 542 -2.70 -23.94 0.18
N ALA A 543 -1.58 -24.40 -0.41
CA ALA A 543 -0.60 -23.53 -1.04
C ALA A 543 -1.21 -22.77 -2.22
N ILE A 544 -1.94 -23.44 -3.14
CA ILE A 544 -2.63 -22.77 -4.24
C ILE A 544 -3.63 -21.75 -3.71
N ARG A 545 -4.46 -22.11 -2.75
CA ARG A 545 -5.42 -21.17 -2.14
C ARG A 545 -4.74 -19.96 -1.55
N GLN A 546 -3.61 -20.14 -0.87
CA GLN A 546 -2.82 -19.05 -0.29
C GLN A 546 -2.21 -18.16 -1.36
N ILE A 547 -1.69 -18.72 -2.47
CA ILE A 547 -1.15 -17.95 -3.60
C ILE A 547 -2.22 -17.01 -4.16
N PHE A 548 -3.42 -17.53 -4.49
CA PHE A 548 -4.51 -16.71 -5.01
C PHE A 548 -5.01 -15.67 -4.01
N LYS A 549 -5.11 -16.03 -2.72
CA LYS A 549 -5.46 -15.09 -1.67
C LYS A 549 -4.46 -13.95 -1.56
N ARG A 550 -3.16 -14.25 -1.61
CA ARG A 550 -2.09 -13.26 -1.57
C ARG A 550 -2.06 -12.39 -2.82
N ALA A 551 -2.27 -12.96 -4.00
CA ALA A 551 -2.40 -12.19 -5.22
C ALA A 551 -3.54 -11.17 -5.15
N LYS A 552 -4.66 -11.55 -4.53
CA LYS A 552 -5.77 -10.64 -4.25
C LYS A 552 -5.37 -9.49 -3.33
N GLN A 553 -4.64 -9.78 -2.26
CA GLN A 553 -4.16 -8.78 -1.29
C GLN A 553 -3.13 -7.82 -1.89
N MET A 554 -2.43 -8.27 -2.94
CA MET A 554 -1.38 -7.52 -3.62
C MET A 554 -1.82 -7.01 -5.00
N ALA A 555 -3.10 -7.00 -5.29
CA ALA A 555 -3.60 -6.49 -6.58
C ALA A 555 -3.24 -5.00 -6.77
N PRO A 556 -2.84 -4.56 -7.99
CA PRO A 556 -2.75 -5.35 -9.21
C PRO A 556 -1.59 -6.36 -9.20
N CYS A 557 -1.85 -7.62 -9.59
CA CYS A 557 -0.90 -8.71 -9.47
C CYS A 557 -0.99 -9.70 -10.62
N ILE A 558 0.17 -10.19 -11.09
CA ILE A 558 0.28 -11.31 -12.02
C ILE A 558 0.72 -12.56 -11.26
N ILE A 559 -0.07 -13.62 -11.31
CA ILE A 559 0.35 -14.96 -10.87
C ILE A 559 0.90 -15.68 -12.07
N PHE A 560 2.18 -16.07 -12.03
CA PHE A 560 2.83 -16.80 -13.09
C PHE A 560 3.15 -18.24 -12.65
N PHE A 561 2.51 -19.21 -13.30
CA PHE A 561 2.81 -20.63 -13.13
C PHE A 561 3.80 -21.09 -14.20
N ASP A 562 5.04 -21.34 -13.80
CA ASP A 562 6.02 -21.98 -14.70
C ASP A 562 5.90 -23.50 -14.62
N GLU A 563 6.05 -24.16 -15.77
CA GLU A 563 5.87 -25.61 -15.92
C GLU A 563 4.53 -26.10 -15.32
N ILE A 564 3.42 -25.46 -15.74
CA ILE A 564 2.07 -25.77 -15.19
C ILE A 564 1.65 -27.23 -15.46
N ASP A 565 2.22 -27.88 -16.47
CA ASP A 565 2.03 -29.30 -16.76
C ASP A 565 2.44 -30.21 -15.60
N SER A 566 3.34 -29.76 -14.73
CA SER A 566 3.73 -30.48 -13.52
C SER A 566 2.71 -30.37 -12.38
N ILE A 567 1.86 -29.32 -12.37
CA ILE A 567 0.82 -29.06 -11.35
C ILE A 567 -0.53 -29.61 -11.82
N ALA A 568 -0.82 -29.52 -13.10
CA ALA A 568 -2.13 -29.82 -13.66
C ALA A 568 -2.07 -30.80 -14.84
N PRO A 569 -1.59 -32.05 -14.62
CA PRO A 569 -1.57 -33.06 -15.65
C PRO A 569 -2.97 -33.58 -16.04
N ILE A 570 -3.08 -34.20 -17.20
CA ILE A 570 -4.32 -34.87 -17.67
C ILE A 570 -4.76 -35.93 -16.67
N ARG A 571 -6.04 -36.01 -16.39
CA ARG A 571 -6.65 -36.99 -15.49
C ARG A 571 -6.50 -38.40 -16.05
N GLY A 572 -6.00 -39.32 -15.24
CA GLY A 572 -5.87 -40.75 -15.58
C GLY A 572 -4.44 -41.21 -15.87
N ASP A 573 -3.46 -40.34 -15.97
CA ASP A 573 -2.07 -40.69 -16.25
C ASP A 573 -1.17 -40.77 -15.01
N THR A 574 -1.70 -40.38 -13.84
CA THR A 574 -0.99 -40.37 -12.54
C THR A 574 -1.79 -41.11 -11.47
N ASP A 575 -1.14 -42.07 -10.81
CA ASP A 575 -1.65 -42.79 -9.63
C ASP A 575 -1.75 -41.81 -8.41
N GLY A 576 -2.86 -41.04 -8.32
CA GLY A 576 -3.04 -40.30 -7.07
C GLY A 576 -4.20 -39.30 -7.05
N SER A 577 -5.18 -39.56 -6.19
CA SER A 577 -6.25 -38.63 -5.79
C SER A 577 -5.77 -37.26 -5.30
N ALA A 578 -4.50 -37.09 -4.98
CA ALA A 578 -3.90 -35.84 -4.52
C ALA A 578 -3.80 -34.80 -5.64
N TRP A 579 -3.39 -35.19 -6.83
CA TRP A 579 -3.27 -34.29 -7.98
C TRP A 579 -4.62 -33.82 -8.51
N GLU A 580 -5.63 -34.69 -8.52
CA GLU A 580 -6.98 -34.30 -8.89
C GLU A 580 -7.54 -33.20 -7.99
N ARG A 581 -7.21 -33.24 -6.68
CA ARG A 581 -7.62 -32.20 -5.73
C ARG A 581 -6.88 -30.88 -5.96
N VAL A 582 -5.58 -30.93 -6.29
CA VAL A 582 -4.78 -29.74 -6.64
C VAL A 582 -5.34 -29.06 -7.89
N VAL A 583 -5.62 -29.85 -8.95
CA VAL A 583 -6.26 -29.34 -10.17
C VAL A 583 -7.64 -28.78 -9.87
N ALA A 584 -8.47 -29.45 -9.09
CA ALA A 584 -9.78 -28.96 -8.69
C ALA A 584 -9.70 -27.65 -7.89
N GLN A 585 -8.72 -27.52 -7.00
CA GLN A 585 -8.50 -26.28 -6.25
C GLN A 585 -8.03 -25.15 -7.17
N LEU A 586 -7.14 -25.42 -8.13
CA LEU A 586 -6.69 -24.45 -9.13
C LEU A 586 -7.86 -23.96 -9.98
N LEU A 587 -8.70 -24.88 -10.49
CA LEU A 587 -9.89 -24.56 -11.25
C LEU A 587 -10.86 -23.68 -10.44
N THR A 588 -11.14 -24.05 -9.19
CA THR A 588 -12.01 -23.28 -8.30
C THR A 588 -11.44 -21.90 -8.00
N SER A 589 -10.13 -21.80 -7.82
CA SER A 589 -9.44 -20.52 -7.56
C SER A 589 -9.48 -19.62 -8.81
N MET A 590 -9.32 -20.18 -10.01
CA MET A 590 -9.44 -19.44 -11.27
C MET A 590 -10.88 -19.00 -11.55
N ASP A 591 -11.88 -19.85 -11.32
CA ASP A 591 -13.29 -19.47 -11.46
C ASP A 591 -13.66 -18.36 -10.46
N GLY A 592 -13.05 -18.33 -9.28
CA GLY A 592 -13.19 -17.25 -8.31
C GLY A 592 -12.49 -15.94 -8.70
N VAL A 593 -11.64 -15.94 -9.73
CA VAL A 593 -10.97 -14.73 -10.27
C VAL A 593 -11.95 -13.80 -11.00
N GLU A 594 -13.11 -14.27 -11.46
CA GLU A 594 -14.15 -13.40 -12.04
C GLU A 594 -14.63 -12.31 -11.08
N GLY A 595 -14.57 -12.57 -9.76
CA GLY A 595 -14.79 -11.55 -8.72
C GLY A 595 -13.54 -10.77 -8.30
N LEU A 596 -12.35 -11.11 -8.82
CA LEU A 596 -11.08 -10.49 -8.47
C LEU A 596 -10.70 -9.44 -9.52
N ARG A 597 -11.09 -8.20 -9.30
CA ARG A 597 -10.58 -7.09 -10.12
C ARG A 597 -9.05 -7.00 -9.93
N ASN A 598 -8.29 -6.86 -11.04
CA ASN A 598 -6.85 -6.61 -11.06
C ASN A 598 -5.93 -7.80 -10.67
N VAL A 599 -6.36 -9.06 -10.88
CA VAL A 599 -5.46 -10.23 -10.81
C VAL A 599 -5.47 -10.97 -12.14
N THR A 600 -4.30 -11.07 -12.78
CA THR A 600 -4.11 -11.80 -14.05
C THR A 600 -3.34 -13.08 -13.79
N VAL A 601 -3.78 -14.20 -14.38
CA VAL A 601 -3.10 -15.48 -14.27
C VAL A 601 -2.36 -15.78 -15.58
N MET A 602 -1.05 -15.91 -15.51
CA MET A 602 -0.21 -16.36 -16.63
C MET A 602 0.35 -17.74 -16.32
N ALA A 603 0.47 -18.58 -17.32
CA ALA A 603 1.14 -19.86 -17.18
C ALA A 603 2.05 -20.14 -18.36
N ALA A 604 3.11 -20.92 -18.13
CA ALA A 604 4.00 -21.40 -19.16
C ALA A 604 4.06 -22.93 -19.14
N THR A 605 4.13 -23.53 -20.33
CA THR A 605 4.34 -24.97 -20.49
C THR A 605 5.19 -25.30 -21.72
N ASN A 606 5.97 -26.36 -21.58
CA ASN A 606 6.64 -27.00 -22.72
C ASN A 606 5.78 -28.16 -23.28
N ARG A 607 4.70 -28.58 -22.60
CA ARG A 607 3.89 -29.73 -22.96
C ARG A 607 2.40 -29.42 -22.91
N PRO A 608 1.86 -28.63 -23.86
CA PRO A 608 0.44 -28.26 -23.87
C PRO A 608 -0.48 -29.49 -24.02
N ASP A 609 0.05 -30.59 -24.53
CA ASP A 609 -0.63 -31.87 -24.65
C ASP A 609 -0.88 -32.57 -23.32
N MET A 610 -0.17 -32.21 -22.27
CA MET A 610 -0.30 -32.82 -20.93
C MET A 610 -1.18 -32.03 -19.96
N ILE A 611 -1.67 -30.86 -20.33
CA ILE A 611 -2.51 -30.02 -19.45
C ILE A 611 -3.96 -30.51 -19.43
N ASP A 612 -4.59 -30.51 -18.23
CA ASP A 612 -6.02 -30.82 -18.08
C ASP A 612 -6.86 -29.88 -18.98
N PRO A 613 -7.66 -30.44 -19.92
CA PRO A 613 -8.50 -29.66 -20.83
C PRO A 613 -9.46 -28.69 -20.13
N ALA A 614 -9.78 -28.94 -18.86
CA ALA A 614 -10.65 -28.05 -18.09
C ALA A 614 -10.03 -26.66 -17.88
N LEU A 615 -8.70 -26.53 -17.82
CA LEU A 615 -8.01 -25.25 -17.70
C LEU A 615 -8.08 -24.41 -18.99
N LEU A 616 -8.29 -25.04 -20.14
CA LEU A 616 -8.34 -24.38 -21.44
C LEU A 616 -9.75 -23.90 -21.81
N ARG A 617 -10.74 -24.05 -20.89
CA ARG A 617 -12.10 -23.58 -21.10
C ARG A 617 -12.18 -22.05 -20.95
N PRO A 618 -13.14 -21.38 -21.65
CA PRO A 618 -13.41 -19.96 -21.44
C PRO A 618 -13.63 -19.61 -19.98
N GLY A 619 -13.16 -18.43 -19.56
CA GLY A 619 -13.16 -17.98 -18.16
C GLY A 619 -11.92 -18.38 -17.36
N ARG A 620 -10.98 -19.16 -17.95
CA ARG A 620 -9.74 -19.60 -17.30
C ARG A 620 -8.52 -19.15 -18.13
N PHE A 621 -7.89 -20.05 -18.90
CA PHE A 621 -6.86 -19.61 -19.85
C PHE A 621 -7.52 -19.24 -21.19
N ASP A 622 -8.00 -18.01 -21.25
CA ASP A 622 -8.73 -17.51 -22.42
C ASP A 622 -7.83 -17.24 -23.62
N ARG A 623 -6.60 -16.88 -23.36
CA ARG A 623 -5.60 -16.56 -24.39
C ARG A 623 -4.51 -17.60 -24.41
N LEU A 624 -4.38 -18.29 -25.54
CA LEU A 624 -3.34 -19.26 -25.81
C LEU A 624 -2.34 -18.65 -26.77
N VAL A 625 -1.10 -18.46 -26.33
CA VAL A 625 -0.06 -17.77 -27.09
C VAL A 625 1.08 -18.73 -27.35
N LEU A 626 1.28 -19.08 -28.63
CA LEU A 626 2.42 -19.88 -29.06
C LEU A 626 3.68 -19.00 -29.11
N VAL A 627 4.70 -19.40 -28.35
CA VAL A 627 6.04 -18.83 -28.43
C VAL A 627 6.89 -19.78 -29.27
N GLY A 628 6.91 -19.50 -30.59
CA GLY A 628 7.47 -20.38 -31.57
C GLY A 628 8.96 -20.13 -31.89
N LYS A 629 9.37 -20.61 -33.07
CA LYS A 629 10.70 -20.40 -33.61
C LYS A 629 10.93 -18.91 -33.92
N PRO A 630 12.04 -18.32 -33.45
CA PRO A 630 12.36 -16.93 -33.79
C PRO A 630 12.66 -16.80 -35.30
N ASP A 631 12.08 -15.81 -35.95
CA ASP A 631 12.39 -15.43 -37.31
C ASP A 631 13.78 -14.77 -37.42
N HIS A 632 14.24 -14.45 -38.60
CA HIS A 632 15.56 -13.85 -38.81
C HIS A 632 15.72 -12.53 -38.02
N GLY A 633 14.70 -11.65 -38.05
CA GLY A 633 14.71 -10.38 -37.32
C GLY A 633 14.80 -10.58 -35.82
N SER A 634 14.02 -11.52 -35.27
CA SER A 634 14.05 -11.91 -33.84
C SER A 634 15.40 -12.49 -33.45
N ARG A 635 16.01 -13.37 -34.27
CA ARG A 635 17.37 -13.89 -33.99
C ARG A 635 18.41 -12.78 -33.92
N LEU A 636 18.37 -11.87 -34.87
CA LEU A 636 19.25 -10.69 -34.86
C LEU A 636 19.02 -9.83 -33.60
N GLY A 637 17.76 -9.63 -33.23
CA GLY A 637 17.39 -8.92 -31.98
C GLY A 637 17.95 -9.60 -30.73
N ILE A 638 17.80 -10.93 -30.64
CA ILE A 638 18.33 -11.73 -29.51
C ILE A 638 19.85 -11.64 -29.46
N LEU A 639 20.55 -11.79 -30.58
CA LEU A 639 22.00 -11.64 -30.64
C LEU A 639 22.46 -10.24 -30.17
N LYS A 640 21.78 -9.16 -30.61
CA LYS A 640 22.08 -7.78 -30.18
C LYS A 640 21.90 -7.59 -28.66
N VAL A 641 20.87 -8.20 -28.07
CA VAL A 641 20.64 -8.15 -26.63
C VAL A 641 21.78 -8.83 -25.87
N HIS A 642 22.15 -10.06 -26.26
CA HIS A 642 23.16 -10.84 -25.54
C HIS A 642 24.60 -10.34 -25.78
N THR A 643 24.85 -9.64 -26.88
CA THR A 643 26.16 -9.04 -27.16
C THR A 643 26.30 -7.59 -26.70
N ARG A 644 25.27 -6.99 -26.12
CA ARG A 644 25.24 -5.57 -25.72
C ARG A 644 26.41 -5.14 -24.82
N ARG A 645 26.91 -6.05 -23.97
CA ARG A 645 28.03 -5.80 -23.05
C ARG A 645 29.36 -6.38 -23.55
N MET A 646 29.35 -7.00 -24.75
CA MET A 646 30.50 -7.68 -25.26
C MET A 646 31.26 -6.75 -26.21
N PRO A 647 32.58 -6.56 -26.05
CA PRO A 647 33.40 -5.77 -26.98
C PRO A 647 33.57 -6.54 -28.27
N LEU A 648 32.81 -6.20 -29.31
CA LEU A 648 32.85 -6.84 -30.64
C LEU A 648 33.76 -6.05 -31.57
N ASP A 649 34.58 -6.73 -32.36
CA ASP A 649 35.34 -6.14 -33.43
C ASP A 649 35.17 -6.94 -34.74
N GLY A 650 34.65 -6.24 -35.76
CA GLY A 650 34.42 -6.85 -37.11
C GLY A 650 33.41 -7.98 -37.11
N VAL A 651 32.46 -8.06 -36.16
CA VAL A 651 31.43 -9.12 -36.06
C VAL A 651 30.16 -8.70 -36.81
N ASP A 652 29.79 -9.53 -37.80
CA ASP A 652 28.53 -9.38 -38.54
C ASP A 652 27.43 -10.26 -37.89
N LEU A 653 26.60 -9.65 -37.04
CA LEU A 653 25.51 -10.32 -36.33
C LEU A 653 24.39 -10.76 -37.29
N ASP A 654 24.19 -10.07 -38.41
CA ASP A 654 23.19 -10.44 -39.43
C ASP A 654 23.56 -11.76 -40.13
N ARG A 655 24.84 -11.92 -40.45
CA ARG A 655 25.38 -13.16 -40.97
C ARG A 655 25.21 -14.33 -39.99
N ILE A 656 25.46 -14.09 -38.68
CA ILE A 656 25.26 -15.10 -37.64
C ILE A 656 23.79 -15.47 -37.55
N ALA A 657 22.88 -14.48 -37.55
CA ALA A 657 21.45 -14.70 -37.56
C ALA A 657 20.97 -15.53 -38.75
N SER A 658 21.61 -15.35 -39.93
CA SER A 658 21.31 -16.14 -41.13
C SER A 658 21.78 -17.60 -41.01
N MET A 659 22.92 -17.84 -40.35
CA MET A 659 23.50 -19.18 -40.17
C MET A 659 22.78 -19.99 -39.08
N THR A 660 22.08 -19.34 -38.15
CA THR A 660 21.44 -19.93 -36.96
C THR A 660 19.95 -20.20 -37.18
N ASP A 661 19.54 -20.62 -38.39
CA ASP A 661 18.15 -21.00 -38.59
C ASP A 661 17.79 -22.26 -37.78
N GLY A 662 16.63 -22.27 -37.09
CA GLY A 662 16.22 -23.35 -36.19
C GLY A 662 16.67 -23.21 -34.73
N TYR A 663 17.53 -22.25 -34.42
CA TYR A 663 17.99 -22.03 -33.07
C TYR A 663 16.94 -21.25 -32.23
N VAL A 664 16.80 -21.63 -30.97
CA VAL A 664 15.95 -20.90 -30.00
C VAL A 664 16.73 -19.82 -29.25
N GLY A 665 16.06 -18.99 -28.48
CA GLY A 665 16.70 -17.91 -27.74
C GLY A 665 17.81 -18.36 -26.78
N ALA A 666 17.63 -19.52 -26.13
CA ALA A 666 18.64 -20.12 -25.26
C ALA A 666 19.90 -20.55 -25.98
N ASP A 667 19.75 -21.09 -27.22
CA ASP A 667 20.88 -21.51 -28.05
C ASP A 667 21.70 -20.30 -28.48
N LEU A 668 21.05 -19.23 -28.94
CA LEU A 668 21.69 -17.98 -29.34
C LEU A 668 22.45 -17.31 -28.16
N ALA A 669 21.87 -17.37 -26.97
CA ALA A 669 22.55 -16.92 -25.75
C ALA A 669 23.78 -17.77 -25.44
N ALA A 670 23.69 -19.08 -25.63
CA ALA A 670 24.82 -20.00 -25.46
C ALA A 670 25.93 -19.73 -26.48
N ILE A 671 25.58 -19.48 -27.75
CA ILE A 671 26.54 -19.10 -28.79
C ILE A 671 27.29 -17.82 -28.42
N CYS A 672 26.60 -16.78 -27.96
CA CYS A 672 27.24 -15.54 -27.52
C CYS A 672 28.23 -15.78 -26.38
N ARG A 673 27.83 -16.62 -25.42
CA ARG A 673 28.68 -16.97 -24.27
C ARG A 673 29.90 -17.79 -24.71
N GLU A 674 29.70 -18.79 -25.56
CA GLU A 674 30.80 -19.64 -26.06
C GLU A 674 31.76 -18.83 -26.89
N ALA A 675 31.30 -17.91 -27.76
CA ALA A 675 32.16 -17.03 -28.54
C ALA A 675 33.08 -16.18 -27.62
N GLY A 676 32.54 -15.68 -26.50
CA GLY A 676 33.34 -14.98 -25.46
C GLY A 676 34.36 -15.92 -24.82
N LEU A 677 33.98 -17.18 -24.52
CA LEU A 677 34.89 -18.17 -23.97
C LEU A 677 35.98 -18.61 -24.96
N CYS A 678 35.67 -18.75 -26.25
CA CYS A 678 36.65 -19.03 -27.31
C CYS A 678 37.69 -17.90 -27.40
N ALA A 679 37.26 -16.64 -27.36
CA ALA A 679 38.17 -15.50 -27.32
C ALA A 679 39.11 -15.54 -26.11
N TYR A 680 38.55 -15.85 -24.94
CA TYR A 680 39.34 -15.94 -23.68
C TYR A 680 40.32 -17.14 -23.70
N ARG A 681 39.91 -18.28 -24.27
CA ARG A 681 40.80 -19.47 -24.40
C ARG A 681 41.93 -19.22 -25.36
N GLU A 682 41.70 -18.45 -26.42
CA GLU A 682 42.73 -18.10 -27.40
C GLU A 682 43.75 -17.14 -26.80
N ASP A 683 43.29 -16.09 -26.15
CA ASP A 683 44.12 -15.14 -25.41
C ASP A 683 43.40 -14.64 -24.16
N PRO A 684 43.87 -14.98 -22.94
CA PRO A 684 43.29 -14.48 -21.69
C PRO A 684 43.30 -12.95 -21.52
N LYS A 685 44.03 -12.22 -22.38
CA LYS A 685 44.09 -10.77 -22.45
C LYS A 685 43.32 -10.18 -23.63
N ALA A 686 42.55 -10.99 -24.35
CA ALA A 686 41.76 -10.53 -25.48
C ALA A 686 40.83 -9.37 -25.07
N GLU A 687 40.96 -8.24 -25.73
CA GLU A 687 40.09 -7.07 -25.51
C GLU A 687 38.81 -7.10 -26.35
N HIS A 688 38.76 -7.94 -27.40
CA HIS A 688 37.65 -8.00 -28.34
C HIS A 688 37.30 -9.42 -28.73
N VAL A 689 36.01 -9.66 -29.04
CA VAL A 689 35.50 -10.88 -29.61
C VAL A 689 35.36 -10.71 -31.13
N LEU A 690 35.95 -11.63 -31.90
CA LEU A 690 36.02 -11.56 -33.35
C LEU A 690 35.00 -12.52 -33.99
N MET A 691 34.71 -12.32 -35.30
CA MET A 691 33.77 -13.16 -36.06
C MET A 691 34.16 -14.64 -36.03
N ARG A 692 35.46 -14.99 -36.05
CA ARG A 692 35.94 -16.39 -35.99
C ARG A 692 35.49 -17.11 -34.73
N HIS A 693 35.43 -16.44 -33.58
CA HIS A 693 34.98 -17.03 -32.30
C HIS A 693 33.50 -17.38 -32.35
N PHE A 694 32.70 -16.53 -33.01
CA PHE A 694 31.27 -16.82 -33.23
C PHE A 694 31.08 -18.00 -34.22
N LEU A 695 31.86 -18.10 -35.26
CA LEU A 695 31.78 -19.23 -36.19
C LEU A 695 32.12 -20.55 -35.48
N GLU A 696 33.20 -20.57 -34.70
CA GLU A 696 33.54 -21.72 -33.85
C GLU A 696 32.46 -22.06 -32.83
N ALA A 697 31.84 -21.06 -32.21
CA ALA A 697 30.74 -21.28 -31.29
C ALA A 697 29.48 -21.86 -31.98
N VAL A 698 29.16 -21.46 -33.20
CA VAL A 698 28.05 -21.99 -33.96
C VAL A 698 28.31 -23.46 -34.34
N ASP A 699 29.54 -23.80 -34.70
CA ASP A 699 29.94 -25.20 -35.03
C ASP A 699 29.87 -26.10 -33.76
N ASN A 700 30.17 -25.55 -32.58
CA ASN A 700 30.20 -26.32 -31.35
C ASN A 700 28.81 -26.48 -30.71
N ILE A 701 27.85 -25.60 -31.00
CA ILE A 701 26.51 -25.61 -30.38
C ILE A 701 25.46 -25.91 -31.45
N PRO A 702 24.94 -27.15 -31.54
CA PRO A 702 23.83 -27.47 -32.44
C PRO A 702 22.50 -26.90 -31.89
N PRO A 703 21.47 -26.75 -32.76
CA PRO A 703 20.15 -26.34 -32.32
C PRO A 703 19.55 -27.37 -31.34
N SER A 704 18.98 -26.91 -30.24
CA SER A 704 18.41 -27.76 -29.19
C SER A 704 17.05 -28.36 -29.58
N VAL A 705 16.38 -27.78 -30.57
CA VAL A 705 15.02 -28.16 -30.98
C VAL A 705 15.06 -28.53 -32.48
N ASP A 706 14.57 -29.73 -32.84
CA ASP A 706 14.49 -30.19 -34.22
C ASP A 706 13.28 -29.59 -34.96
N ALA A 707 13.34 -29.63 -36.31
CA ALA A 707 12.27 -29.07 -37.15
C ALA A 707 10.93 -29.81 -36.96
N ALA A 708 10.96 -31.13 -36.69
CA ALA A 708 9.75 -31.92 -36.46
C ALA A 708 9.02 -31.48 -35.19
N THR A 709 9.77 -31.09 -34.18
CA THR A 709 9.19 -30.55 -32.93
C THR A 709 8.47 -29.21 -33.18
N PHE A 710 9.04 -28.32 -33.96
CA PHE A 710 8.37 -27.06 -34.32
C PHE A 710 7.07 -27.31 -35.11
N GLU A 711 7.09 -28.19 -36.11
CA GLU A 711 5.89 -28.57 -36.86
C GLU A 711 4.79 -29.16 -35.96
N ARG A 712 5.17 -29.94 -34.94
CA ARG A 712 4.25 -30.48 -33.94
C ARG A 712 3.56 -29.40 -33.18
N TYR A 713 4.28 -28.37 -32.69
CA TYR A 713 3.65 -27.23 -31.96
C TYR A 713 2.75 -26.40 -32.87
N GLU A 714 3.11 -26.20 -34.14
CA GLU A 714 2.25 -25.50 -35.08
C GLU A 714 0.96 -26.29 -35.39
N SER A 715 1.07 -27.62 -35.53
CA SER A 715 -0.11 -28.47 -35.73
C SER A 715 -1.02 -28.47 -34.51
N MET A 716 -0.44 -28.56 -33.31
CA MET A 716 -1.19 -28.42 -32.05
C MET A 716 -1.91 -27.06 -31.94
N SER A 717 -1.26 -25.97 -32.33
CA SER A 717 -1.88 -24.63 -32.35
C SER A 717 -3.12 -24.62 -33.24
N ARG A 718 -3.07 -25.25 -34.42
CA ARG A 718 -4.21 -25.36 -35.35
C ARG A 718 -5.33 -26.25 -34.78
N ASP A 719 -4.98 -27.34 -34.11
CA ASP A 719 -5.94 -28.27 -33.53
C ASP A 719 -6.62 -27.73 -32.26
N ILE A 720 -5.89 -27.01 -31.40
CA ILE A 720 -6.46 -26.31 -30.26
C ILE A 720 -7.45 -25.24 -30.73
N GLY A 721 -7.11 -24.49 -31.79
CA GLY A 721 -8.01 -23.54 -32.43
C GLY A 721 -9.30 -24.20 -32.98
N LYS A 722 -9.19 -25.38 -33.59
CA LYS A 722 -10.34 -26.13 -34.12
C LYS A 722 -11.20 -26.75 -32.99
N ARG A 723 -10.60 -27.26 -31.95
CA ARG A 723 -11.34 -27.79 -30.78
C ARG A 723 -12.15 -26.70 -30.09
N ARG A 724 -11.68 -25.48 -29.98
CA ARG A 724 -12.46 -24.34 -29.47
C ARG A 724 -13.72 -24.11 -30.32
N THR A 725 -13.63 -24.15 -31.64
CA THR A 725 -14.78 -23.97 -32.54
C THR A 725 -15.75 -25.16 -32.53
N SER A 726 -15.30 -26.35 -32.13
CA SER A 726 -16.18 -27.52 -32.01
C SER A 726 -16.91 -27.61 -30.67
N TRP A 727 -16.39 -27.01 -29.61
CA TRP A 727 -17.04 -26.97 -28.29
C TRP A 727 -18.23 -26.02 -28.27
N ASP A 728 -18.25 -24.98 -29.10
CA ASP A 728 -19.39 -24.07 -29.30
C ASP A 728 -20.58 -24.74 -30.03
N ARG A 729 -20.44 -25.98 -30.51
CA ARG A 729 -21.47 -26.71 -31.27
C ARG A 729 -22.11 -27.88 -30.55
N VAL A 730 -21.78 -28.15 -29.29
CA VAL A 730 -22.47 -29.17 -28.51
C VAL A 730 -23.69 -28.52 -27.84
N PRO A 731 -24.94 -28.84 -28.25
CA PRO A 731 -26.12 -28.34 -27.57
C PRO A 731 -26.17 -28.92 -26.16
N PHE A 732 -26.28 -28.07 -25.17
CA PHE A 732 -26.69 -28.49 -23.83
C PHE A 732 -28.06 -29.11 -23.88
N TYR A 733 -28.12 -30.41 -23.79
CA TYR A 733 -29.35 -31.12 -23.43
C TYR A 733 -29.30 -31.43 -21.93
N GLY A 734 -30.27 -30.87 -21.19
CA GLY A 734 -30.89 -31.32 -19.97
C GLY A 734 -30.06 -31.30 -18.70
#